data_ce1e36e30a96b02355e1c196fd710b9f
#
_entry.id   ce1e36e30a96b02355e1c196fd710b9f
#
_cell.length_a   1.000
_cell.length_b   1.000
_cell.length_c   1.000
_cell.angle_alpha   90.00
_cell.angle_beta   90.00
_cell.angle_gamma   90.00
#
_symmetry.space_group_name_H-M   'P 1'
#
loop_
_entity.id
_entity.type
_entity.pdbx_description
1 polymer ?
#
loop_
_entity_poly.entity_id
_entity_poly.type
_entity_poly.pdbx_seq_one_letter_code
_entity_poly.pdbx_strand_id
1 'polypeptide(L)'
;MENQPPFSPEELSGENSYSSKERETYFNSPEYRRRMARRRQVLNWIFYALVGSLGAGFLALLVIIVWLSRSLPSLEQLENPKPQLATEVYSADGVLLTKFFNQNRTVVRLDSISPHVIHALIATEDLGFYDHWGFDAPRFMRAMLENVGLVLRGRRARGASTITQQLARNLWLTPERSIARKIQELLISIQIERTYTKEEILSLYLNTVYFGEGAHGIEAAAWTYFAKPASQLTVPESATLIAALKEPARYNPVKNPKDALARRNLIISLMERAKFISAREAEQYRACKITLHYTPVTDIGIAPYFTEYVRRQLQVAAEKHNFDIYRDGLVIYTTLDTRMQAHAERAIQQHLPWLQAEFNKNWKWDSKRGDSLRTVFIKESDRFKELITKGVSEKEAIKQLKNDKGWLDTLLREKTVVQTAFVAIEPSTGHIKAWVGGTDFTKYKFDHVWQAKRQPGSTFKPFVYTGAIDQGIPPNYKILNQPIAIKTPQKMWMPENSEKDVGGLVTLRDAIANSMNLVTIRLAQAHVPPSKIAQYARRMGIETPLEENLALALGASVVTPLEMTSAYGTFANNGVNVSPISILRVEDRFGNTILTNKPVKREAISTSTNYVMITMLKGVIDRGTGAAIRSKYNFRYEAAGKTGTTQEQGDAWFMGFTPQLVAGVWTGFDDQRIKFTSMSYGQGSRAALPIWALFMKACYDDKSLNYEPQYFVRPSNVYTRLISLDTNQPTDVSSPRAYVEFFTEASLRRYASLIPGGDSLRLNTPIALPTASKKRGEGEY
;
A
#
# COMPACT_ATOMS: atom_id res chain seq x y z
N MET A 1 -42.75 -71.25 35.88
CA MET A 1 -41.81 -71.45 36.99
C MET A 1 -40.40 -71.56 36.36
N GLU A 2 -39.65 -70.49 36.37
CA GLU A 2 -38.30 -70.41 35.82
C GLU A 2 -37.35 -71.19 36.74
N ASN A 3 -36.69 -72.22 36.22
CA ASN A 3 -35.61 -72.88 36.86
C ASN A 3 -34.38 -71.98 36.97
N GLN A 4 -34.22 -71.22 38.05
CA GLN A 4 -32.94 -70.63 38.39
C GLN A 4 -31.96 -71.80 38.72
N PRO A 5 -30.73 -71.71 38.23
CA PRO A 5 -29.69 -72.69 38.60
C PRO A 5 -29.36 -72.55 40.09
N PRO A 6 -29.07 -73.65 40.76
CA PRO A 6 -28.96 -73.71 42.22
C PRO A 6 -27.76 -72.94 42.81
N PHE A 7 -26.86 -72.35 41.98
CA PHE A 7 -25.67 -71.62 42.50
C PHE A 7 -25.16 -70.56 41.52
N SER A 8 -24.76 -69.39 42.05
CA SER A 8 -24.02 -68.32 41.27
C SER A 8 -22.53 -68.66 41.19
N PRO A 9 -21.79 -68.18 40.22
CA PRO A 9 -20.33 -68.32 40.09
C PRO A 9 -19.52 -67.79 41.30
N GLU A 10 -20.08 -66.82 42.03
CA GLU A 10 -19.45 -66.18 43.20
C GLU A 10 -19.59 -67.07 44.46
N GLU A 11 -20.64 -67.89 44.55
CA GLU A 11 -20.83 -68.82 45.66
C GLU A 11 -19.90 -70.05 45.61
N LEU A 12 -19.27 -70.31 44.45
CA LEU A 12 -18.33 -71.41 44.26
C LEU A 12 -16.87 -70.99 44.51
N SER A 13 -16.58 -69.73 44.75
CA SER A 13 -15.25 -69.17 45.02
C SER A 13 -14.96 -69.00 46.54
N GLY A 14 -15.98 -69.15 47.38
CA GLY A 14 -15.79 -69.18 48.87
C GLY A 14 -15.20 -70.51 49.37
N GLU A 15 -14.11 -70.42 50.11
CA GLU A 15 -13.57 -71.52 50.86
C GLU A 15 -14.63 -72.00 51.88
N ASN A 16 -15.12 -73.19 51.66
CA ASN A 16 -15.89 -74.07 52.52
C ASN A 16 -17.29 -74.42 52.01
N SER A 17 -17.47 -75.67 51.66
CA SER A 17 -18.52 -76.62 52.00
C SER A 17 -18.98 -77.59 50.90
N TYR A 18 -18.29 -77.67 49.77
CA TYR A 18 -18.66 -78.70 48.78
C TYR A 18 -17.58 -79.82 48.74
N SER A 19 -18.04 -81.11 48.82
CA SER A 19 -17.15 -82.25 48.67
C SER A 19 -16.54 -82.26 47.23
N SER A 20 -15.32 -82.81 47.11
CA SER A 20 -14.65 -82.94 45.82
C SER A 20 -15.51 -83.67 44.77
N LYS A 21 -16.37 -84.57 45.16
CA LYS A 21 -17.31 -85.28 44.28
C LYS A 21 -18.44 -84.40 43.74
N GLU A 22 -18.98 -83.47 44.53
CA GLU A 22 -20.05 -82.53 44.07
C GLU A 22 -19.54 -81.49 43.07
N ARG A 23 -18.31 -80.98 43.28
CA ARG A 23 -17.63 -80.12 42.30
C ARG A 23 -17.37 -80.85 40.99
N GLU A 24 -16.92 -82.12 41.05
CA GLU A 24 -16.64 -82.91 39.84
C GLU A 24 -17.92 -83.22 39.05
N THR A 25 -19.05 -83.48 39.75
CA THR A 25 -20.38 -83.73 39.16
C THR A 25 -20.93 -82.44 38.47
N TYR A 26 -20.74 -81.24 39.07
CA TYR A 26 -21.16 -80.00 38.52
C TYR A 26 -20.37 -79.63 37.26
N PHE A 27 -19.04 -79.75 37.30
CA PHE A 27 -18.19 -79.47 36.13
C PHE A 27 -18.37 -80.49 35.01
N ASN A 28 -18.86 -81.66 35.27
CA ASN A 28 -19.16 -82.68 34.28
C ASN A 28 -20.62 -82.64 33.79
N SER A 29 -21.46 -81.74 34.35
CA SER A 29 -22.87 -81.64 33.97
C SER A 29 -23.03 -81.20 32.53
N PRO A 30 -24.04 -81.73 31.79
CA PRO A 30 -24.29 -81.28 30.40
C PRO A 30 -24.59 -79.78 30.29
N GLU A 31 -25.14 -79.14 31.32
CA GLU A 31 -25.43 -77.76 31.39
C GLU A 31 -24.20 -76.87 31.49
N TYR A 32 -23.24 -77.22 32.37
CA TYR A 32 -21.98 -76.53 32.50
C TYR A 32 -21.15 -76.65 31.20
N ARG A 33 -21.09 -77.82 30.58
CA ARG A 33 -20.41 -78.01 29.30
C ARG A 33 -21.05 -77.18 28.17
N ARG A 34 -22.41 -77.08 28.10
CA ARG A 34 -23.10 -76.20 27.16
C ARG A 34 -22.84 -74.71 27.42
N ARG A 35 -22.79 -74.29 28.70
CA ARG A 35 -22.45 -72.91 29.08
C ARG A 35 -21.00 -72.56 28.69
N MET A 36 -20.06 -73.41 28.96
CA MET A 36 -18.65 -73.19 28.60
C MET A 36 -18.44 -73.27 27.11
N ALA A 37 -19.12 -74.14 26.39
CA ALA A 37 -19.10 -74.16 24.93
C ALA A 37 -19.66 -72.82 24.30
N ARG A 38 -20.80 -72.35 24.85
CA ARG A 38 -21.31 -71.03 24.43
C ARG A 38 -20.37 -69.85 24.77
N ARG A 39 -19.79 -69.81 25.96
CA ARG A 39 -18.77 -68.82 26.34
C ARG A 39 -17.57 -68.87 25.40
N ARG A 40 -17.10 -70.04 25.06
CA ARG A 40 -15.97 -70.23 24.13
C ARG A 40 -16.35 -69.81 22.72
N GLN A 41 -17.56 -70.10 22.27
CA GLN A 41 -18.06 -69.58 20.99
C GLN A 41 -18.15 -68.01 20.96
N VAL A 42 -18.71 -67.43 22.04
CA VAL A 42 -18.81 -65.93 22.12
C VAL A 42 -17.42 -65.35 22.19
N LEU A 43 -16.46 -65.86 22.94
CA LEU A 43 -15.08 -65.38 22.97
C LEU A 43 -14.40 -65.49 21.60
N ASN A 44 -14.63 -66.60 20.90
CA ASN A 44 -14.10 -66.79 19.54
C ASN A 44 -14.73 -65.75 18.55
N TRP A 45 -16.03 -65.51 18.67
CA TRP A 45 -16.69 -64.48 17.83
C TRP A 45 -16.18 -63.08 18.12
N ILE A 46 -15.93 -62.74 19.41
CA ILE A 46 -15.32 -61.48 19.82
C ILE A 46 -13.89 -61.36 19.25
N PHE A 47 -13.13 -62.45 19.36
CA PHE A 47 -11.76 -62.52 18.83
C PHE A 47 -11.75 -62.34 17.30
N TYR A 48 -12.59 -63.06 16.56
CA TYR A 48 -12.67 -62.89 15.10
C TYR A 48 -13.21 -61.53 14.68
N ALA A 49 -14.16 -60.97 15.43
CA ALA A 49 -14.65 -59.62 15.20
C ALA A 49 -13.53 -58.54 15.42
N LEU A 50 -12.72 -58.77 16.46
CA LEU A 50 -11.59 -57.88 16.79
C LEU A 50 -10.48 -57.98 15.73
N VAL A 51 -10.13 -59.18 15.31
CA VAL A 51 -9.15 -59.42 14.24
C VAL A 51 -9.67 -58.89 12.89
N GLY A 52 -10.96 -59.13 12.58
CA GLY A 52 -11.58 -58.59 11.36
C GLY A 52 -11.64 -57.08 11.35
N SER A 53 -11.98 -56.46 12.48
CA SER A 53 -11.99 -55.00 12.57
C SER A 53 -10.58 -54.37 12.47
N LEU A 54 -9.57 -55.00 13.05
CA LEU A 54 -8.15 -54.63 12.91
C LEU A 54 -7.70 -54.78 11.45
N GLY A 55 -8.05 -55.88 10.79
CA GLY A 55 -7.75 -56.11 9.36
C GLY A 55 -8.44 -55.10 8.44
N ALA A 56 -9.71 -54.82 8.67
CA ALA A 56 -10.45 -53.78 7.92
C ALA A 56 -9.87 -52.39 8.18
N GLY A 57 -9.50 -52.05 9.40
CA GLY A 57 -8.83 -50.79 9.74
C GLY A 57 -7.48 -50.65 9.05
N PHE A 58 -6.70 -51.73 9.01
CA PHE A 58 -5.41 -51.74 8.29
C PHE A 58 -5.58 -51.55 6.76
N LEU A 59 -6.57 -52.21 6.17
CA LEU A 59 -6.90 -52.09 4.76
C LEU A 59 -7.37 -50.65 4.43
N ALA A 60 -8.23 -50.10 5.27
CA ALA A 60 -8.68 -48.69 5.12
C ALA A 60 -7.50 -47.73 5.21
N LEU A 61 -6.57 -47.93 6.15
CA LEU A 61 -5.36 -47.13 6.28
C LEU A 61 -4.48 -47.22 5.02
N LEU A 62 -4.31 -48.42 4.46
CA LEU A 62 -3.56 -48.62 3.20
C LEU A 62 -4.22 -47.87 2.03
N VAL A 63 -5.53 -47.92 1.89
CA VAL A 63 -6.27 -47.19 0.86
C VAL A 63 -6.08 -45.68 1.03
N ILE A 64 -6.15 -45.19 2.26
CA ILE A 64 -5.91 -43.76 2.58
C ILE A 64 -4.48 -43.38 2.22
N ILE A 65 -3.47 -44.18 2.56
CA ILE A 65 -2.07 -43.92 2.21
C ILE A 65 -1.88 -43.87 0.69
N VAL A 66 -2.43 -44.83 -0.05
CA VAL A 66 -2.36 -44.85 -1.55
C VAL A 66 -3.09 -43.65 -2.16
N TRP A 67 -4.23 -43.26 -1.59
CA TRP A 67 -4.96 -42.08 -2.07
C TRP A 67 -4.18 -40.79 -1.79
N LEU A 68 -3.62 -40.62 -0.61
CA LEU A 68 -2.81 -39.47 -0.21
C LEU A 68 -1.46 -39.42 -0.96
N SER A 69 -0.89 -40.56 -1.36
CA SER A 69 0.36 -40.60 -2.13
C SER A 69 0.24 -40.00 -3.50
N ARG A 70 -0.97 -39.95 -4.08
CA ARG A 70 -1.22 -39.29 -5.38
C ARG A 70 -1.14 -37.77 -5.31
N SER A 71 -1.24 -37.18 -4.14
CA SER A 71 -1.14 -35.72 -3.89
C SER A 71 0.26 -35.29 -3.41
N LEU A 72 1.23 -36.21 -3.37
CA LEU A 72 2.60 -35.89 -2.99
C LEU A 72 3.33 -35.12 -4.11
N PRO A 73 4.27 -34.22 -3.76
CA PRO A 73 5.10 -33.55 -4.76
C PRO A 73 5.88 -34.57 -5.60
N SER A 74 6.04 -34.29 -6.89
CA SER A 74 6.85 -35.12 -7.78
C SER A 74 8.33 -35.10 -7.36
N LEU A 75 9.10 -36.12 -7.79
CA LEU A 75 10.54 -36.18 -7.50
C LEU A 75 11.24 -34.92 -8.02
N GLU A 76 10.87 -34.44 -9.20
CA GLU A 76 11.38 -33.22 -9.81
C GLU A 76 11.06 -31.96 -8.97
N GLN A 77 9.90 -31.90 -8.33
CA GLN A 77 9.53 -30.81 -7.40
C GLN A 77 10.28 -30.90 -6.06
N LEU A 78 10.72 -32.10 -5.67
CA LEU A 78 11.56 -32.31 -4.52
C LEU A 78 13.03 -32.00 -4.81
N GLU A 79 13.56 -32.46 -5.96
CA GLU A 79 14.95 -32.22 -6.39
C GLU A 79 15.22 -30.74 -6.70
N ASN A 80 14.22 -30.03 -7.18
CA ASN A 80 14.25 -28.59 -7.39
C ASN A 80 13.11 -27.94 -6.61
N PRO A 81 13.19 -27.78 -5.28
CA PRO A 81 12.28 -26.94 -4.56
C PRO A 81 12.44 -25.56 -5.19
N LYS A 82 11.47 -25.16 -6.08
CA LYS A 82 11.53 -23.82 -6.73
C LYS A 82 11.73 -22.81 -5.61
N PRO A 83 12.92 -22.23 -5.44
CA PRO A 83 13.08 -21.20 -4.45
C PRO A 83 12.07 -20.13 -4.85
N GLN A 84 11.24 -19.71 -3.89
CA GLN A 84 10.37 -18.57 -4.11
C GLN A 84 11.30 -17.37 -4.32
N LEU A 85 11.57 -17.06 -5.57
CA LEU A 85 12.44 -15.96 -5.94
C LEU A 85 11.66 -14.65 -5.74
N ALA A 86 12.28 -13.71 -5.06
CA ALA A 86 11.71 -12.40 -4.91
C ALA A 86 11.55 -11.73 -6.28
N THR A 87 10.41 -11.11 -6.51
CA THR A 87 10.21 -10.24 -7.68
C THR A 87 10.91 -8.91 -7.44
N GLU A 88 11.75 -8.51 -8.35
CA GLU A 88 12.52 -7.27 -8.27
C GLU A 88 11.82 -6.16 -9.06
N VAL A 89 11.72 -4.98 -8.44
CA VAL A 89 11.07 -3.79 -9.02
C VAL A 89 12.12 -2.72 -9.26
N TYR A 90 12.35 -2.38 -10.50
CA TYR A 90 13.34 -1.39 -10.91
C TYR A 90 12.70 -0.09 -11.38
N SER A 91 13.37 1.02 -11.10
CA SER A 91 13.07 2.35 -11.63
C SER A 91 13.46 2.46 -13.11
N ALA A 92 13.07 3.56 -13.75
CA ALA A 92 13.44 3.88 -15.13
C ALA A 92 14.95 4.15 -15.29
N ASP A 93 15.60 4.62 -14.24
CA ASP A 93 17.06 4.85 -14.17
C ASP A 93 17.83 3.63 -13.66
N GLY A 94 17.19 2.44 -13.58
CA GLY A 94 17.83 1.16 -13.31
C GLY A 94 18.13 0.87 -11.84
N VAL A 95 17.59 1.67 -10.91
CA VAL A 95 17.78 1.48 -9.46
C VAL A 95 16.72 0.51 -8.93
N LEU A 96 17.11 -0.44 -8.09
CA LEU A 96 16.19 -1.33 -7.40
C LEU A 96 15.35 -0.55 -6.40
N LEU A 97 14.03 -0.47 -6.65
CA LEU A 97 13.08 0.23 -5.79
C LEU A 97 12.69 -0.61 -4.57
N THR A 98 12.34 -1.86 -4.79
CA THR A 98 11.92 -2.83 -3.77
C THR A 98 11.92 -4.24 -4.31
N LYS A 99 11.74 -5.21 -3.42
CA LYS A 99 11.50 -6.62 -3.78
C LYS A 99 10.14 -7.07 -3.24
N PHE A 100 9.34 -7.75 -4.07
CA PHE A 100 8.12 -8.40 -3.62
C PHE A 100 8.41 -9.87 -3.32
N PHE A 101 8.17 -10.29 -2.10
CA PHE A 101 8.36 -11.66 -1.64
C PHE A 101 7.31 -12.01 -0.60
N ASN A 102 6.87 -13.27 -0.60
CA ASN A 102 6.03 -13.78 0.49
C ASN A 102 6.84 -13.92 1.78
N GLN A 103 8.14 -14.09 1.64
CA GLN A 103 9.06 -14.39 2.72
C GLN A 103 10.41 -13.73 2.40
N ASN A 104 10.86 -12.83 3.25
CA ASN A 104 12.21 -12.28 3.15
C ASN A 104 13.19 -13.39 3.48
N ARG A 105 13.83 -13.98 2.46
CA ARG A 105 14.80 -15.07 2.58
C ARG A 105 16.12 -14.66 1.97
N THR A 106 17.16 -14.65 2.78
CA THR A 106 18.53 -14.68 2.30
C THR A 106 19.03 -16.09 2.48
N VAL A 107 19.21 -16.82 1.38
CA VAL A 107 19.70 -18.21 1.42
C VAL A 107 21.20 -18.18 1.66
N VAL A 108 21.65 -18.87 2.70
CA VAL A 108 23.07 -19.05 3.05
C VAL A 108 23.44 -20.51 3.09
N ARG A 109 24.68 -20.85 2.77
CA ARG A 109 25.20 -22.21 2.88
C ARG A 109 25.29 -22.61 4.35
N LEU A 110 25.20 -23.91 4.64
CA LEU A 110 25.26 -24.42 6.01
C LEU A 110 26.57 -24.09 6.71
N ASP A 111 27.69 -24.07 5.97
CA ASP A 111 29.02 -23.69 6.45
C ASP A 111 29.14 -22.20 6.82
N SER A 112 28.21 -21.38 6.34
CA SER A 112 28.08 -19.96 6.66
C SER A 112 27.10 -19.69 7.81
N ILE A 113 26.63 -20.72 8.48
CA ILE A 113 25.76 -20.63 9.68
C ILE A 113 26.57 -21.03 10.90
N SER A 114 26.43 -20.28 12.01
CA SER A 114 27.10 -20.62 13.26
C SER A 114 26.75 -22.04 13.72
N PRO A 115 27.75 -22.88 14.10
CA PRO A 115 27.49 -24.22 14.65
C PRO A 115 26.58 -24.21 15.87
N HIS A 116 26.54 -23.12 16.61
CA HIS A 116 25.69 -22.94 17.79
C HIS A 116 24.19 -22.93 17.43
N VAL A 117 23.82 -22.47 16.23
CA VAL A 117 22.44 -22.53 15.73
C VAL A 117 22.04 -23.97 15.49
N ILE A 118 22.91 -24.76 14.83
CA ILE A 118 22.67 -26.16 14.52
C ILE A 118 22.54 -26.97 15.81
N HIS A 119 23.44 -26.76 16.76
CA HIS A 119 23.43 -27.42 18.07
C HIS A 119 22.16 -27.09 18.87
N ALA A 120 21.76 -25.80 18.88
CA ALA A 120 20.52 -25.36 19.55
C ALA A 120 19.27 -25.97 18.92
N LEU A 121 19.23 -26.05 17.60
CA LEU A 121 18.13 -26.66 16.84
C LEU A 121 17.99 -28.14 17.14
N ILE A 122 19.09 -28.89 16.98
CA ILE A 122 19.11 -30.36 17.21
C ILE A 122 18.76 -30.67 18.65
N ALA A 123 19.37 -29.99 19.64
CA ALA A 123 19.07 -30.20 21.05
C ALA A 123 17.60 -29.93 21.41
N THR A 124 16.93 -29.06 20.69
CA THR A 124 15.57 -28.62 21.00
C THR A 124 14.52 -29.41 20.26
N GLU A 125 14.68 -29.56 18.96
CA GLU A 125 13.65 -30.08 18.08
C GLU A 125 13.83 -31.56 17.78
N ASP A 126 15.07 -32.05 17.63
CA ASP A 126 15.30 -33.40 17.12
C ASP A 126 16.67 -33.94 17.49
N LEU A 127 16.84 -34.39 18.76
CA LEU A 127 18.14 -34.85 19.27
C LEU A 127 18.71 -36.06 18.49
N GLY A 128 17.84 -36.92 17.96
CA GLY A 128 18.21 -38.08 17.14
C GLY A 128 18.23 -37.81 15.65
N PHE A 129 18.35 -36.53 15.21
CA PHE A 129 18.23 -36.14 13.80
C PHE A 129 19.11 -36.95 12.87
N TYR A 130 20.33 -37.24 13.24
CA TYR A 130 21.27 -38.03 12.43
C TYR A 130 21.02 -39.54 12.43
N ASP A 131 20.20 -40.05 13.39
CA ASP A 131 20.02 -41.51 13.61
C ASP A 131 18.77 -42.08 12.94
N HIS A 132 17.84 -41.22 12.46
CA HIS A 132 16.58 -41.66 11.85
C HIS A 132 16.43 -41.19 10.39
N TRP A 133 15.51 -41.81 9.65
CA TRP A 133 15.21 -41.59 8.24
C TRP A 133 13.94 -40.74 8.01
N GLY A 134 13.80 -39.62 8.73
CA GLY A 134 12.65 -38.70 8.67
C GLY A 134 11.57 -38.96 9.69
N PHE A 135 11.58 -40.15 10.34
CA PHE A 135 10.65 -40.53 11.38
C PHE A 135 11.40 -41.21 12.53
N ASP A 136 11.34 -40.61 13.71
CA ASP A 136 11.88 -41.17 14.96
C ASP A 136 10.81 -42.04 15.64
N ALA A 137 10.76 -43.33 15.26
CA ALA A 137 9.78 -44.30 15.80
C ALA A 137 9.89 -44.50 17.32
N PRO A 138 11.08 -44.66 17.94
CA PRO A 138 11.23 -44.75 19.39
C PRO A 138 10.70 -43.52 20.12
N ARG A 139 11.02 -42.32 19.64
CA ARG A 139 10.55 -41.04 20.21
C ARG A 139 9.03 -40.88 20.07
N PHE A 140 8.48 -41.27 18.93
CA PHE A 140 7.04 -41.20 18.65
C PHE A 140 6.27 -42.13 19.59
N MET A 141 6.71 -43.39 19.75
CA MET A 141 6.08 -44.36 20.66
C MET A 141 6.12 -43.88 22.13
N ARG A 142 7.26 -43.36 22.58
CA ARG A 142 7.39 -42.76 23.92
C ARG A 142 6.45 -41.60 24.12
N ALA A 143 6.41 -40.67 23.16
CA ALA A 143 5.50 -39.52 23.21
C ALA A 143 4.03 -39.95 23.20
N MET A 144 3.66 -41.00 22.46
CA MET A 144 2.30 -41.55 22.43
C MET A 144 1.89 -42.10 23.82
N LEU A 145 2.76 -42.85 24.47
CA LEU A 145 2.50 -43.40 25.82
C LEU A 145 2.41 -42.28 26.86
N GLU A 146 3.32 -41.29 26.82
CA GLU A 146 3.30 -40.14 27.73
C GLU A 146 2.04 -39.25 27.50
N ASN A 147 1.62 -39.09 26.26
CA ASN A 147 0.45 -38.27 25.92
C ASN A 147 -0.86 -38.87 26.43
N VAL A 148 -1.01 -40.17 26.44
CA VAL A 148 -2.17 -40.83 27.07
C VAL A 148 -2.26 -40.43 28.56
N GLY A 149 -1.15 -40.48 29.29
CA GLY A 149 -1.10 -40.05 30.69
C GLY A 149 -1.31 -38.53 30.89
N LEU A 150 -0.89 -37.68 29.95
CA LEU A 150 -1.08 -36.26 30.01
C LEU A 150 -2.53 -35.83 29.70
N VAL A 151 -3.15 -36.44 28.68
CA VAL A 151 -4.55 -36.20 28.32
C VAL A 151 -5.49 -36.62 29.44
N LEU A 152 -5.26 -37.76 30.06
CA LEU A 152 -6.03 -38.22 31.24
C LEU A 152 -5.92 -37.23 32.43
N ARG A 153 -4.84 -36.45 32.51
CA ARG A 153 -4.63 -35.39 33.52
C ARG A 153 -5.02 -34.00 33.06
N GLY A 154 -5.75 -33.84 31.92
CA GLY A 154 -6.18 -32.56 31.37
C GLY A 154 -5.03 -31.66 30.87
N ARG A 155 -3.84 -32.23 30.63
CA ARG A 155 -2.67 -31.49 30.12
C ARG A 155 -2.53 -31.64 28.60
N ARG A 156 -1.92 -30.64 27.95
CA ARG A 156 -1.69 -30.66 26.49
C ARG A 156 -0.66 -31.72 26.11
N ALA A 157 -0.97 -32.46 25.03
CA ALA A 157 -0.08 -33.45 24.44
C ALA A 157 1.25 -32.85 23.98
N ARG A 158 2.34 -33.58 24.08
CA ARG A 158 3.67 -33.22 23.60
C ARG A 158 3.82 -33.60 22.13
N GLY A 159 4.41 -32.72 21.31
CA GLY A 159 4.73 -33.00 19.90
C GLY A 159 5.99 -33.87 19.76
N ALA A 160 5.98 -34.77 18.78
CA ALA A 160 7.11 -35.66 18.47
C ALA A 160 7.47 -35.57 16.97
N SER A 161 7.30 -34.39 16.34
CA SER A 161 7.66 -34.20 14.94
C SER A 161 9.16 -33.98 14.80
N THR A 162 9.78 -34.58 13.78
CA THR A 162 11.20 -34.39 13.42
C THR A 162 11.41 -33.08 12.63
N ILE A 163 12.68 -32.66 12.53
CA ILE A 163 13.07 -31.51 11.70
C ILE A 163 12.61 -31.72 10.25
N THR A 164 12.80 -32.92 9.69
CA THR A 164 12.39 -33.26 8.32
C THR A 164 10.88 -33.19 8.13
N GLN A 165 10.07 -33.63 9.11
CA GLN A 165 8.61 -33.47 9.08
C GLN A 165 8.18 -32.00 9.14
N GLN A 166 8.89 -31.19 9.93
CA GLN A 166 8.64 -29.74 9.97
C GLN A 166 9.00 -29.07 8.64
N LEU A 167 10.10 -29.49 7.99
CA LEU A 167 10.49 -29.02 6.67
C LEU A 167 9.43 -29.39 5.61
N ALA A 168 8.97 -30.65 5.59
CA ALA A 168 7.91 -31.10 4.71
C ALA A 168 6.65 -30.25 4.83
N ARG A 169 6.22 -29.97 6.06
CA ARG A 169 5.08 -29.12 6.34
C ARG A 169 5.28 -27.69 5.82
N ASN A 170 6.46 -27.10 6.02
CA ASN A 170 6.73 -25.71 5.70
C ASN A 170 6.86 -25.45 4.20
N LEU A 171 7.30 -26.44 3.41
CA LEU A 171 7.53 -26.27 1.97
C LEU A 171 6.36 -26.71 1.08
N TRP A 172 5.63 -27.77 1.46
CA TRP A 172 4.69 -28.43 0.55
C TRP A 172 3.26 -28.58 1.08
N LEU A 173 2.99 -28.25 2.37
CA LEU A 173 1.66 -28.48 2.96
C LEU A 173 0.98 -27.18 3.42
N THR A 174 -0.36 -27.21 3.44
CA THR A 174 -1.17 -26.10 3.92
C THR A 174 -1.20 -26.02 5.45
N PRO A 175 -1.48 -24.85 6.07
CA PRO A 175 -1.51 -24.67 7.52
C PRO A 175 -2.63 -25.45 8.24
N GLU A 176 -3.61 -26.01 7.55
CA GLU A 176 -4.75 -26.71 8.13
C GLU A 176 -4.32 -27.95 8.96
N ARG A 177 -4.92 -28.10 10.14
CA ARG A 177 -4.61 -29.22 11.03
C ARG A 177 -5.55 -30.40 10.77
N SER A 178 -5.03 -31.45 10.09
CA SER A 178 -5.78 -32.67 9.83
C SER A 178 -4.89 -33.92 10.01
N ILE A 179 -5.50 -35.06 10.23
CA ILE A 179 -4.79 -36.37 10.29
C ILE A 179 -4.19 -36.67 8.91
N ALA A 180 -4.92 -36.39 7.84
CA ALA A 180 -4.45 -36.56 6.46
C ALA A 180 -3.14 -35.79 6.20
N ARG A 181 -3.07 -34.53 6.62
CA ARG A 181 -1.84 -33.72 6.55
C ARG A 181 -0.70 -34.34 7.34
N LYS A 182 -0.97 -34.94 8.53
CA LYS A 182 0.09 -35.57 9.32
C LYS A 182 0.65 -36.83 8.66
N ILE A 183 -0.18 -37.58 7.93
CA ILE A 183 0.27 -38.71 7.10
C ILE A 183 1.09 -38.18 5.89
N GLN A 184 0.65 -37.12 5.24
CA GLN A 184 1.42 -36.49 4.14
C GLN A 184 2.79 -35.99 4.64
N GLU A 185 2.85 -35.30 5.81
CA GLU A 185 4.12 -34.91 6.45
C GLU A 185 5.10 -36.08 6.58
N LEU A 186 4.60 -37.23 7.04
CA LEU A 186 5.41 -38.43 7.20
C LEU A 186 5.90 -38.96 5.85
N LEU A 187 5.02 -39.10 4.86
CA LEU A 187 5.38 -39.62 3.54
C LEU A 187 6.38 -38.70 2.81
N ILE A 188 6.17 -37.40 2.87
CA ILE A 188 7.10 -36.41 2.27
C ILE A 188 8.43 -36.43 3.02
N SER A 189 8.45 -36.55 4.34
CA SER A 189 9.69 -36.60 5.12
C SER A 189 10.58 -37.78 4.74
N ILE A 190 9.96 -38.95 4.46
CA ILE A 190 10.69 -40.13 3.95
C ILE A 190 11.28 -39.87 2.57
N GLN A 191 10.54 -39.20 1.68
CA GLN A 191 11.03 -38.83 0.36
C GLN A 191 12.20 -37.83 0.44
N ILE A 192 12.09 -36.81 1.30
CA ILE A 192 13.16 -35.83 1.55
C ILE A 192 14.45 -36.52 1.99
N GLU A 193 14.37 -37.42 2.96
CA GLU A 193 15.54 -38.15 3.48
C GLU A 193 16.17 -39.12 2.47
N ARG A 194 15.41 -39.53 1.44
CA ARG A 194 15.95 -40.30 0.32
C ARG A 194 16.64 -39.47 -0.72
N THR A 195 16.27 -38.17 -0.82
CA THR A 195 16.72 -37.27 -1.87
C THR A 195 17.88 -36.38 -1.38
N TYR A 196 17.87 -35.97 -0.11
CA TYR A 196 18.81 -35.01 0.46
C TYR A 196 19.65 -35.62 1.59
N THR A 197 20.87 -35.13 1.73
CA THR A 197 21.73 -35.39 2.88
C THR A 197 21.20 -34.66 4.13
N LYS A 198 21.64 -35.08 5.30
CA LYS A 198 21.29 -34.43 6.57
C LYS A 198 21.67 -32.96 6.61
N GLU A 199 22.83 -32.64 6.05
CA GLU A 199 23.34 -31.27 5.94
C GLU A 199 22.47 -30.41 5.03
N GLU A 200 22.04 -30.97 3.90
CA GLU A 200 21.11 -30.27 2.98
C GLU A 200 19.74 -30.06 3.61
N ILE A 201 19.21 -31.03 4.36
CA ILE A 201 17.96 -30.91 5.11
C ILE A 201 18.05 -29.79 6.16
N LEU A 202 19.15 -29.70 6.92
CA LEU A 202 19.39 -28.63 7.89
C LEU A 202 19.49 -27.27 7.19
N SER A 203 20.22 -27.21 6.08
CA SER A 203 20.34 -25.98 5.27
C SER A 203 18.98 -25.51 4.77
N LEU A 204 18.18 -26.40 4.15
CA LEU A 204 16.84 -26.09 3.68
C LEU A 204 15.92 -25.65 4.82
N TYR A 205 15.97 -26.32 5.97
CA TYR A 205 15.16 -25.98 7.13
C TYR A 205 15.49 -24.59 7.67
N LEU A 206 16.78 -24.34 7.96
CA LEU A 206 17.24 -23.06 8.53
C LEU A 206 17.04 -21.87 7.57
N ASN A 207 17.08 -22.09 6.27
CA ASN A 207 16.79 -21.08 5.27
C ASN A 207 15.28 -20.86 5.01
N THR A 208 14.40 -21.72 5.58
CA THR A 208 12.97 -21.70 5.26
C THR A 208 12.10 -21.26 6.42
N VAL A 209 12.47 -21.62 7.66
CA VAL A 209 11.61 -21.47 8.83
C VAL A 209 11.41 -20.01 9.25
N TYR A 210 10.22 -19.72 9.78
CA TYR A 210 9.84 -18.38 10.22
C TYR A 210 10.25 -18.10 11.66
N PHE A 211 11.01 -17.02 11.87
CA PHE A 211 11.53 -16.60 13.18
C PHE A 211 10.76 -15.43 13.83
N GLY A 212 9.70 -14.93 13.21
CA GLY A 212 8.97 -13.75 13.68
C GLY A 212 9.43 -12.46 12.99
N GLU A 213 8.70 -11.36 13.19
CA GLU A 213 8.99 -10.01 12.66
C GLU A 213 9.29 -9.97 11.14
N GLY A 214 8.62 -10.83 10.36
CA GLY A 214 8.84 -10.92 8.91
C GLY A 214 10.11 -11.67 8.49
N ALA A 215 10.92 -12.17 9.43
CA ALA A 215 12.17 -12.84 9.13
C ALA A 215 11.93 -14.34 8.82
N HIS A 216 12.15 -14.72 7.56
CA HIS A 216 12.16 -16.10 7.10
C HIS A 216 13.60 -16.55 6.78
N GLY A 217 14.05 -17.61 7.39
CA GLY A 217 15.44 -18.08 7.35
C GLY A 217 16.33 -17.42 8.38
N ILE A 218 17.39 -18.14 8.72
CA ILE A 218 18.30 -17.82 9.83
C ILE A 218 19.10 -16.53 9.57
N GLU A 219 19.50 -16.29 8.33
CA GLU A 219 20.27 -15.09 7.96
C GLU A 219 19.41 -13.83 8.13
N ALA A 220 18.18 -13.85 7.60
CA ALA A 220 17.23 -12.75 7.78
C ALA A 220 16.92 -12.51 9.26
N ALA A 221 16.79 -13.57 10.06
CA ALA A 221 16.57 -13.46 11.50
C ALA A 221 17.78 -12.89 12.25
N ALA A 222 19.00 -13.29 11.89
CA ALA A 222 20.24 -12.78 12.48
C ALA A 222 20.38 -11.26 12.26
N TRP A 223 20.14 -10.79 11.04
CA TRP A 223 20.11 -9.36 10.72
C TRP A 223 18.96 -8.61 11.42
N THR A 224 17.76 -9.19 11.45
CA THR A 224 16.58 -8.57 12.09
C THR A 224 16.78 -8.34 13.58
N TYR A 225 17.27 -9.33 14.30
CA TYR A 225 17.33 -9.28 15.75
C TYR A 225 18.68 -8.82 16.32
N PHE A 226 19.79 -9.04 15.59
CA PHE A 226 21.14 -8.82 16.08
C PHE A 226 22.02 -7.96 15.18
N ALA A 227 21.55 -7.53 14.00
CA ALA A 227 22.28 -6.72 13.02
C ALA A 227 23.65 -7.31 12.63
N LYS A 228 23.72 -8.64 12.46
CA LYS A 228 24.94 -9.36 12.05
C LYS A 228 24.60 -10.64 11.28
N PRO A 229 25.56 -11.20 10.51
CA PRO A 229 25.33 -12.44 9.75
C PRO A 229 25.17 -13.65 10.67
N ALA A 230 24.46 -14.68 10.17
CA ALA A 230 24.18 -15.90 10.90
C ALA A 230 25.44 -16.66 11.33
N SER A 231 26.56 -16.51 10.62
CA SER A 231 27.86 -17.08 10.95
C SER A 231 28.45 -16.57 12.27
N GLN A 232 28.06 -15.36 12.70
CA GLN A 232 28.60 -14.71 13.91
C GLN A 232 27.67 -14.81 15.13
N LEU A 233 26.60 -15.59 15.03
CA LEU A 233 25.67 -15.80 16.15
C LEU A 233 26.35 -16.57 17.29
N THR A 234 26.27 -16.02 18.49
CA THR A 234 26.74 -16.63 19.74
C THR A 234 25.74 -17.67 20.25
N VAL A 235 26.14 -18.48 21.25
CA VAL A 235 25.22 -19.47 21.87
C VAL A 235 23.94 -18.85 22.41
N PRO A 236 23.98 -17.74 23.19
CA PRO A 236 22.74 -17.11 23.67
C PRO A 236 21.82 -16.58 22.58
N GLU A 237 22.41 -16.00 21.52
CA GLU A 237 21.66 -15.48 20.39
C GLU A 237 21.03 -16.60 19.55
N SER A 238 21.82 -17.66 19.25
CA SER A 238 21.33 -18.86 18.58
C SER A 238 20.17 -19.49 19.34
N ALA A 239 20.30 -19.68 20.65
CA ALA A 239 19.24 -20.19 21.51
C ALA A 239 18.00 -19.25 21.53
N THR A 240 18.20 -17.94 21.42
CA THR A 240 17.09 -16.97 21.34
C THR A 240 16.32 -17.10 20.03
N LEU A 241 17.00 -17.24 18.89
CA LEU A 241 16.34 -17.46 17.60
C LEU A 241 15.60 -18.80 17.56
N ILE A 242 16.24 -19.88 18.03
CA ILE A 242 15.59 -21.20 18.09
C ILE A 242 14.40 -21.21 19.07
N ALA A 243 14.42 -20.38 20.12
CA ALA A 243 13.28 -20.20 21.01
C ALA A 243 12.03 -19.69 20.27
N ALA A 244 12.21 -18.78 19.32
CA ALA A 244 11.12 -18.20 18.55
C ALA A 244 10.43 -19.23 17.63
N LEU A 245 11.10 -20.28 17.15
CA LEU A 245 10.55 -21.28 16.23
C LEU A 245 9.28 -21.96 16.74
N LYS A 246 9.20 -22.20 18.03
CA LYS A 246 8.06 -22.93 18.62
C LYS A 246 6.75 -22.16 18.49
N GLU A 247 6.77 -20.85 18.73
CA GLU A 247 5.60 -19.97 18.71
C GLU A 247 6.10 -18.52 18.54
N PRO A 248 6.36 -18.10 17.27
CA PRO A 248 7.03 -16.83 16.98
C PRO A 248 6.34 -15.58 17.55
N ALA A 249 5.02 -15.62 17.73
CA ALA A 249 4.28 -14.54 18.36
C ALA A 249 4.54 -14.47 19.88
N ARG A 250 4.64 -15.63 20.57
CA ARG A 250 4.78 -15.70 22.02
C ARG A 250 6.23 -15.53 22.48
N TYR A 251 7.16 -16.19 21.82
CA TYR A 251 8.57 -16.17 22.21
C TYR A 251 9.38 -15.11 21.45
N ASN A 252 8.69 -14.06 20.99
CA ASN A 252 9.27 -12.91 20.32
C ASN A 252 10.13 -12.09 21.29
N PRO A 253 11.45 -11.95 21.08
CA PRO A 253 12.31 -11.26 22.03
C PRO A 253 12.09 -9.74 22.05
N VAL A 254 11.48 -9.15 21.00
CA VAL A 254 11.13 -7.74 20.94
C VAL A 254 9.83 -7.44 21.71
N LYS A 255 8.78 -8.27 21.46
CA LYS A 255 7.43 -8.06 22.02
C LYS A 255 7.25 -8.67 23.40
N ASN A 256 7.85 -9.84 23.65
CA ASN A 256 7.68 -10.63 24.86
C ASN A 256 9.03 -11.08 25.46
N PRO A 257 9.90 -10.15 25.88
CA PRO A 257 11.28 -10.45 26.29
C PRO A 257 11.38 -11.42 27.48
N LYS A 258 10.40 -11.42 28.39
CA LYS A 258 10.37 -12.35 29.55
C LYS A 258 10.14 -13.79 29.11
N ASP A 259 9.16 -14.06 28.25
CA ASP A 259 8.86 -15.39 27.74
C ASP A 259 9.98 -15.90 26.84
N ALA A 260 10.55 -15.02 26.01
CA ALA A 260 11.70 -15.31 25.17
C ALA A 260 12.92 -15.70 26.00
N LEU A 261 13.22 -14.97 27.09
CA LEU A 261 14.32 -15.27 28.01
C LEU A 261 14.14 -16.63 28.69
N ALA A 262 12.95 -16.92 29.20
CA ALA A 262 12.65 -18.18 29.84
C ALA A 262 12.81 -19.37 28.86
N ARG A 263 12.32 -19.20 27.62
CA ARG A 263 12.44 -20.24 26.59
C ARG A 263 13.88 -20.41 26.10
N ARG A 264 14.65 -19.34 25.93
CA ARG A 264 16.10 -19.38 25.63
C ARG A 264 16.86 -20.17 26.69
N ASN A 265 16.61 -19.89 27.97
CA ASN A 265 17.30 -20.58 29.07
C ASN A 265 16.98 -22.08 29.10
N LEU A 266 15.76 -22.47 28.73
CA LEU A 266 15.41 -23.89 28.55
C LEU A 266 16.24 -24.52 27.43
N ILE A 267 16.42 -23.83 26.30
CA ILE A 267 17.21 -24.33 25.16
C ILE A 267 18.67 -24.48 25.54
N ILE A 268 19.25 -23.54 26.26
CA ILE A 268 20.62 -23.63 26.78
C ILE A 268 20.75 -24.87 27.67
N SER A 269 19.75 -25.16 28.53
CA SER A 269 19.75 -26.39 29.35
C SER A 269 19.60 -27.68 28.54
N LEU A 270 18.92 -27.62 27.36
CA LEU A 270 18.86 -28.77 26.46
C LEU A 270 20.20 -28.97 25.73
N MET A 271 20.88 -27.91 25.33
CA MET A 271 22.23 -27.97 24.74
C MET A 271 23.26 -28.55 25.72
N GLU A 272 23.17 -28.21 27.02
CA GLU A 272 23.98 -28.78 28.09
C GLU A 272 23.72 -30.28 28.21
N ARG A 273 22.46 -30.72 28.29
CA ARG A 273 22.06 -32.13 28.35
C ARG A 273 22.52 -32.94 27.14
N ALA A 274 22.51 -32.30 25.97
CA ALA A 274 23.01 -32.88 24.72
C ALA A 274 24.53 -32.88 24.63
N LYS A 275 25.25 -32.32 25.61
CA LYS A 275 26.72 -32.19 25.67
C LYS A 275 27.31 -31.32 24.56
N PHE A 276 26.55 -30.39 23.99
CA PHE A 276 27.03 -29.39 23.03
C PHE A 276 27.76 -28.23 23.72
N ILE A 277 27.49 -28.00 24.99
CA ILE A 277 28.13 -27.02 25.87
C ILE A 277 28.36 -27.64 27.26
N SER A 278 29.35 -27.14 27.98
CA SER A 278 29.64 -27.54 29.35
C SER A 278 28.64 -26.94 30.35
N ALA A 279 28.53 -27.54 31.55
CA ALA A 279 27.67 -27.01 32.62
C ALA A 279 28.07 -25.58 33.03
N ARG A 280 29.38 -25.26 33.06
CA ARG A 280 29.92 -23.92 33.36
C ARG A 280 29.51 -22.89 32.33
N GLU A 281 29.63 -23.22 31.06
CA GLU A 281 29.18 -22.34 29.97
C GLU A 281 27.67 -22.14 30.01
N ALA A 282 26.90 -23.19 30.23
CA ALA A 282 25.43 -23.12 30.34
C ALA A 282 24.98 -22.17 31.46
N GLU A 283 25.64 -22.19 32.60
CA GLU A 283 25.38 -21.28 33.71
C GLU A 283 25.67 -19.82 33.34
N GLN A 284 26.82 -19.57 32.73
CA GLN A 284 27.21 -18.26 32.25
C GLN A 284 26.21 -17.72 31.22
N TYR A 285 25.83 -18.52 30.22
CA TYR A 285 24.90 -18.09 29.17
C TYR A 285 23.47 -17.86 29.69
N ARG A 286 23.00 -18.63 30.68
CA ARG A 286 21.70 -18.37 31.33
C ARG A 286 21.66 -17.06 32.10
N ALA A 287 22.80 -16.65 32.67
CA ALA A 287 22.92 -15.36 33.38
C ALA A 287 22.91 -14.14 32.45
N CYS A 288 23.30 -14.31 31.17
CA CYS A 288 23.31 -13.23 30.20
C CYS A 288 21.91 -12.67 29.91
N LYS A 289 21.77 -11.35 29.77
CA LYS A 289 20.56 -10.71 29.25
C LYS A 289 20.45 -10.93 27.74
N ILE A 290 19.24 -10.86 27.18
CA ILE A 290 19.04 -10.79 25.74
C ILE A 290 19.34 -9.35 25.32
N THR A 291 20.43 -9.15 24.55
CA THR A 291 20.76 -7.85 23.97
C THR A 291 20.38 -7.89 22.49
N LEU A 292 19.41 -7.05 22.11
CA LEU A 292 18.94 -6.95 20.73
C LEU A 292 19.53 -5.72 20.07
N HIS A 293 19.91 -5.85 18.80
CA HIS A 293 20.15 -4.78 17.87
C HIS A 293 19.05 -4.84 16.79
N TYR A 294 17.81 -4.66 17.25
CA TYR A 294 16.62 -4.87 16.44
C TYR A 294 16.54 -3.90 15.28
N THR A 295 16.66 -4.43 14.08
CA THR A 295 16.43 -3.73 12.83
C THR A 295 15.18 -4.32 12.20
N PRO A 296 14.03 -3.61 12.24
CA PRO A 296 12.81 -4.12 11.59
C PRO A 296 13.11 -4.44 10.12
N VAL A 297 12.59 -5.56 9.65
CA VAL A 297 12.57 -5.86 8.21
C VAL A 297 11.54 -4.92 7.57
N THR A 298 11.89 -3.65 7.53
CA THR A 298 11.19 -2.64 6.73
C THR A 298 12.01 -2.43 5.47
N ASP A 299 11.95 -3.38 4.56
CA ASP A 299 12.30 -3.06 3.18
C ASP A 299 11.14 -2.21 2.62
N ILE A 300 11.08 -0.96 3.15
CA ILE A 300 10.11 0.03 2.69
C ILE A 300 10.45 0.42 1.25
N GLY A 301 11.68 0.15 0.83
CA GLY A 301 12.17 0.49 -0.48
C GLY A 301 12.16 1.98 -0.76
N ILE A 302 12.50 2.32 -2.00
CA ILE A 302 12.38 3.67 -2.53
C ILE A 302 10.95 3.87 -3.04
N ALA A 303 10.34 5.04 -2.76
CA ALA A 303 8.99 5.40 -3.19
C ALA A 303 7.89 4.38 -2.80
N PRO A 304 7.70 4.08 -1.52
CA PRO A 304 6.87 2.95 -1.07
C PRO A 304 5.39 3.07 -1.45
N TYR A 305 4.85 4.26 -1.56
CA TYR A 305 3.49 4.46 -2.09
C TYR A 305 3.38 4.05 -3.54
N PHE A 306 4.37 4.41 -4.36
CA PHE A 306 4.42 4.02 -5.76
C PHE A 306 4.58 2.52 -5.94
N THR A 307 5.49 1.89 -5.20
CA THR A 307 5.72 0.44 -5.29
C THR A 307 4.51 -0.35 -4.81
N GLU A 308 3.76 0.13 -3.81
CA GLU A 308 2.48 -0.46 -3.41
C GLU A 308 1.39 -0.28 -4.51
N TYR A 309 1.36 0.86 -5.18
CA TYR A 309 0.48 1.06 -6.34
C TYR A 309 0.83 0.09 -7.49
N VAL A 310 2.12 -0.06 -7.80
CA VAL A 310 2.63 -1.05 -8.78
C VAL A 310 2.23 -2.47 -8.39
N ARG A 311 2.42 -2.84 -7.12
CA ARG A 311 2.05 -4.16 -6.59
C ARG A 311 0.57 -4.49 -6.83
N ARG A 312 -0.31 -3.52 -6.58
CA ARG A 312 -1.77 -3.69 -6.81
C ARG A 312 -2.11 -3.84 -8.29
N GLN A 313 -1.47 -3.08 -9.16
CA GLN A 313 -1.65 -3.24 -10.61
C GLN A 313 -1.18 -4.61 -11.08
N LEU A 314 -0.04 -5.08 -10.56
CA LEU A 314 0.49 -6.41 -10.87
C LEU A 314 -0.43 -7.52 -10.38
N GLN A 315 -1.10 -7.38 -9.23
CA GLN A 315 -2.08 -8.37 -8.76
C GLN A 315 -3.23 -8.55 -9.76
N VAL A 316 -3.76 -7.45 -10.31
CA VAL A 316 -4.80 -7.50 -11.33
C VAL A 316 -4.27 -8.11 -12.64
N ALA A 317 -3.04 -7.78 -13.03
CA ALA A 317 -2.41 -8.33 -14.22
C ALA A 317 -2.07 -9.82 -14.06
N ALA A 318 -1.69 -10.27 -12.86
CA ALA A 318 -1.34 -11.64 -12.53
C ALA A 318 -2.48 -12.62 -12.82
N GLU A 319 -3.71 -12.25 -12.47
CA GLU A 319 -4.91 -13.06 -12.78
C GLU A 319 -5.11 -13.23 -14.30
N LYS A 320 -4.83 -12.18 -15.07
CA LYS A 320 -5.00 -12.19 -16.52
C LYS A 320 -3.89 -12.93 -17.28
N HIS A 321 -2.65 -12.84 -16.78
CA HIS A 321 -1.46 -13.37 -17.47
C HIS A 321 -0.87 -14.60 -16.78
N ASN A 322 -1.54 -15.14 -15.76
CA ASN A 322 -1.20 -16.37 -15.04
C ASN A 322 0.25 -16.41 -14.50
N PHE A 323 0.65 -15.36 -13.75
CA PHE A 323 1.91 -15.33 -13.02
C PHE A 323 1.70 -15.02 -11.54
N ASP A 324 2.66 -15.40 -10.69
CA ASP A 324 2.65 -15.11 -9.24
C ASP A 324 3.73 -14.08 -8.89
N ILE A 325 3.30 -12.88 -8.46
CA ILE A 325 4.19 -11.77 -8.13
C ILE A 325 5.12 -12.04 -6.92
N TYR A 326 4.91 -13.13 -6.18
CA TYR A 326 5.69 -13.46 -4.98
C TYR A 326 6.53 -14.73 -5.12
N ARG A 327 6.35 -15.49 -6.23
CA ARG A 327 6.96 -16.83 -6.39
C ARG A 327 7.78 -16.98 -7.67
N ASP A 328 7.43 -16.26 -8.73
CA ASP A 328 7.98 -16.53 -10.06
C ASP A 328 9.31 -15.83 -10.32
N GLY A 329 9.77 -14.94 -9.37
CA GLY A 329 11.02 -14.22 -9.53
C GLY A 329 11.01 -13.28 -10.73
N LEU A 330 9.96 -12.47 -10.82
CA LEU A 330 9.78 -11.54 -11.93
C LEU A 330 10.73 -10.35 -11.83
N VAL A 331 11.00 -9.73 -12.96
CA VAL A 331 11.70 -8.45 -13.05
C VAL A 331 10.72 -7.41 -13.60
N ILE A 332 10.42 -6.41 -12.78
CA ILE A 332 9.45 -5.36 -13.08
C ILE A 332 10.20 -4.07 -13.39
N TYR A 333 10.02 -3.55 -14.58
CA TYR A 333 10.54 -2.24 -14.96
C TYR A 333 9.44 -1.20 -14.89
N THR A 334 9.67 -0.17 -14.08
CA THR A 334 8.71 0.91 -13.85
C THR A 334 9.11 2.20 -14.55
N THR A 335 8.24 3.21 -14.50
CA THR A 335 8.46 4.51 -15.14
C THR A 335 9.08 5.54 -14.20
N LEU A 336 9.13 5.27 -12.88
CA LEU A 336 9.63 6.18 -11.87
C LEU A 336 11.13 6.46 -12.05
N ASP A 337 11.54 7.71 -11.93
CA ASP A 337 12.93 8.14 -11.90
C ASP A 337 13.33 8.49 -10.46
N THR A 338 14.34 7.80 -9.91
CA THR A 338 14.70 7.96 -8.50
C THR A 338 15.25 9.34 -8.15
N ARG A 339 15.86 10.04 -9.12
CA ARG A 339 16.37 11.40 -8.95
C ARG A 339 15.21 12.39 -8.81
N MET A 340 14.20 12.25 -9.68
CA MET A 340 12.98 13.06 -9.61
C MET A 340 12.17 12.75 -8.35
N GLN A 341 12.11 11.48 -7.95
CA GLN A 341 11.49 11.08 -6.68
C GLN A 341 12.16 11.78 -5.49
N ALA A 342 13.49 11.76 -5.44
CA ALA A 342 14.24 12.43 -4.39
C ALA A 342 14.04 13.95 -4.39
N HIS A 343 13.87 14.59 -5.57
CA HIS A 343 13.52 16.01 -5.66
C HIS A 343 12.12 16.29 -5.11
N ALA A 344 11.14 15.41 -5.38
CA ALA A 344 9.79 15.54 -4.85
C ALA A 344 9.74 15.41 -3.32
N GLU A 345 10.40 14.40 -2.79
CA GLU A 345 10.51 14.18 -1.34
C GLU A 345 11.18 15.36 -0.63
N ARG A 346 12.29 15.86 -1.18
CA ARG A 346 12.99 17.04 -0.64
C ARG A 346 12.12 18.32 -0.67
N ALA A 347 11.38 18.54 -1.74
CA ALA A 347 10.47 19.68 -1.85
C ALA A 347 9.38 19.64 -0.77
N ILE A 348 8.83 18.45 -0.50
CA ILE A 348 7.86 18.23 0.56
C ILE A 348 8.50 18.43 1.95
N GLN A 349 9.65 17.82 2.20
CA GLN A 349 10.39 17.96 3.46
C GLN A 349 10.79 19.40 3.76
N GLN A 350 11.08 20.20 2.74
CA GLN A 350 11.43 21.61 2.89
C GLN A 350 10.24 22.50 3.22
N HIS A 351 9.04 22.19 2.69
CA HIS A 351 7.87 23.07 2.83
C HIS A 351 6.89 22.63 3.91
N LEU A 352 6.64 21.33 4.03
CA LEU A 352 5.56 20.81 4.88
C LEU A 352 5.73 21.11 6.38
N PRO A 353 6.96 21.10 6.97
CA PRO A 353 7.14 21.46 8.37
C PRO A 353 6.70 22.90 8.70
N TRP A 354 6.96 23.84 7.77
CA TRP A 354 6.46 25.21 7.92
C TRP A 354 4.92 25.25 7.90
N LEU A 355 4.28 24.55 6.96
CA LEU A 355 2.83 24.52 6.86
C LEU A 355 2.18 23.88 8.10
N GLN A 356 2.77 22.80 8.62
CA GLN A 356 2.34 22.17 9.88
C GLN A 356 2.48 23.12 11.08
N ALA A 357 3.59 23.84 11.16
CA ALA A 357 3.84 24.80 12.23
C ALA A 357 2.81 25.96 12.20
N GLU A 358 2.53 26.52 11.01
CA GLU A 358 1.50 27.56 10.84
C GLU A 358 0.10 27.03 11.19
N PHE A 359 -0.22 25.80 10.80
CA PHE A 359 -1.46 25.17 11.21
C PHE A 359 -1.56 25.03 12.73
N ASN A 360 -0.54 24.46 13.37
CA ASN A 360 -0.52 24.25 14.83
C ASN A 360 -0.65 25.58 15.62
N LYS A 361 -0.03 26.65 15.10
CA LYS A 361 -0.12 27.99 15.69
C LYS A 361 -1.55 28.56 15.66
N ASN A 362 -2.26 28.30 14.58
CA ASN A 362 -3.57 28.89 14.31
C ASN A 362 -4.75 28.00 14.72
N TRP A 363 -4.56 26.67 14.80
CA TRP A 363 -5.60 25.74 15.24
C TRP A 363 -5.79 25.78 16.75
N LYS A 364 -7.04 26.00 17.21
CA LYS A 364 -7.37 26.14 18.63
C LYS A 364 -8.32 25.03 19.06
N TRP A 365 -7.79 24.06 19.81
CA TRP A 365 -8.60 22.99 20.40
C TRP A 365 -9.58 23.46 21.46
N ASP A 366 -9.32 24.61 22.11
CA ASP A 366 -10.20 25.18 23.15
C ASP A 366 -11.32 26.08 22.60
N SER A 367 -11.38 26.24 21.27
CA SER A 367 -12.53 26.84 20.61
C SER A 367 -13.75 25.93 20.70
N LYS A 368 -14.96 26.48 20.59
CA LYS A 368 -16.22 25.70 20.59
C LYS A 368 -16.18 24.58 19.55
N ARG A 369 -15.65 24.84 18.35
CA ARG A 369 -15.47 23.87 17.29
C ARG A 369 -14.40 22.81 17.67
N GLY A 370 -13.27 23.25 18.21
CA GLY A 370 -12.18 22.36 18.61
C GLY A 370 -12.59 21.39 19.70
N ASP A 371 -13.28 21.87 20.75
CA ASP A 371 -13.75 20.98 21.84
C ASP A 371 -14.83 20.00 21.38
N SER A 372 -15.73 20.43 20.48
CA SER A 372 -16.69 19.53 19.85
C SER A 372 -15.99 18.40 19.06
N LEU A 373 -15.01 18.76 18.23
CA LEU A 373 -14.23 17.76 17.45
C LEU A 373 -13.40 16.86 18.36
N ARG A 374 -12.76 17.39 19.38
CA ARG A 374 -12.05 16.63 20.42
C ARG A 374 -12.95 15.53 21.01
N THR A 375 -14.16 15.89 21.37
CA THR A 375 -15.14 14.96 21.92
C THR A 375 -15.54 13.88 20.89
N VAL A 376 -15.73 14.25 19.64
CA VAL A 376 -16.04 13.29 18.56
C VAL A 376 -14.86 12.32 18.37
N PHE A 377 -13.62 12.78 18.29
CA PHE A 377 -12.45 11.91 18.12
C PHE A 377 -12.22 10.97 19.29
N ILE A 378 -12.51 11.43 20.54
CA ILE A 378 -12.51 10.55 21.70
C ILE A 378 -13.53 9.42 21.51
N LYS A 379 -14.77 9.72 21.11
CA LYS A 379 -15.83 8.72 20.90
C LYS A 379 -15.52 7.74 19.76
N GLU A 380 -14.82 8.18 18.74
CA GLU A 380 -14.40 7.33 17.60
C GLU A 380 -13.20 6.41 17.95
N SER A 381 -12.48 6.69 19.05
CA SER A 381 -11.28 5.94 19.44
C SER A 381 -11.60 4.53 19.98
N ASP A 382 -10.65 3.60 19.80
CA ASP A 382 -10.82 2.23 20.28
C ASP A 382 -10.81 2.15 21.81
N ARG A 383 -10.05 3.03 22.51
CA ARG A 383 -10.08 3.11 23.98
C ARG A 383 -11.45 3.52 24.51
N PHE A 384 -12.15 4.43 23.83
CA PHE A 384 -13.52 4.76 24.21
C PHE A 384 -14.46 3.58 24.05
N LYS A 385 -14.41 2.89 22.89
CA LYS A 385 -15.23 1.68 22.63
C LYS A 385 -14.97 0.60 23.67
N GLU A 386 -13.71 0.41 24.05
CA GLU A 386 -13.31 -0.54 25.08
C GLU A 386 -13.91 -0.20 26.45
N LEU A 387 -13.88 1.08 26.87
CA LEU A 387 -14.49 1.54 28.13
C LEU A 387 -16.01 1.33 28.13
N ILE A 388 -16.68 1.62 27.02
CA ILE A 388 -18.13 1.36 26.88
C ILE A 388 -18.44 -0.13 26.98
N THR A 389 -17.64 -0.99 26.34
CA THR A 389 -17.78 -2.46 26.41
C THR A 389 -17.58 -2.97 27.84
N LYS A 390 -16.74 -2.32 28.64
CA LYS A 390 -16.55 -2.62 30.05
C LYS A 390 -17.65 -2.05 30.97
N GLY A 391 -18.70 -1.43 30.42
CA GLY A 391 -19.85 -0.91 31.17
C GLY A 391 -19.66 0.50 31.75
N VAL A 392 -18.59 1.22 31.37
CA VAL A 392 -18.40 2.61 31.77
C VAL A 392 -19.38 3.51 31.03
N SER A 393 -20.04 4.42 31.72
CA SER A 393 -20.96 5.35 31.09
C SER A 393 -20.25 6.28 30.10
N GLU A 394 -20.95 6.70 29.05
CA GLU A 394 -20.38 7.59 27.99
C GLU A 394 -19.77 8.85 28.60
N LYS A 395 -20.46 9.48 29.54
CA LYS A 395 -20.01 10.70 30.26
C LYS A 395 -18.71 10.48 31.00
N GLU A 396 -18.61 9.39 31.75
CA GLU A 396 -17.43 9.05 32.54
C GLU A 396 -16.25 8.65 31.66
N ALA A 397 -16.49 7.87 30.59
CA ALA A 397 -15.47 7.49 29.62
C ALA A 397 -14.85 8.72 28.93
N ILE A 398 -15.67 9.68 28.49
CA ILE A 398 -15.18 10.95 27.92
C ILE A 398 -14.34 11.72 28.94
N LYS A 399 -14.82 11.84 30.19
CA LYS A 399 -14.10 12.55 31.27
C LYS A 399 -12.75 11.89 31.55
N GLN A 400 -12.72 10.57 31.67
CA GLN A 400 -11.51 9.80 31.92
C GLN A 400 -10.49 10.01 30.79
N LEU A 401 -10.92 9.91 29.53
CA LEU A 401 -10.05 10.06 28.36
C LEU A 401 -9.61 11.51 28.13
N LYS A 402 -10.43 12.52 28.48
CA LYS A 402 -10.02 13.94 28.50
C LYS A 402 -8.93 14.23 29.55
N ASN A 403 -8.91 13.50 30.68
CA ASN A 403 -7.92 13.68 31.74
C ASN A 403 -6.59 12.94 31.43
N ASP A 404 -6.56 11.96 30.56
CA ASP A 404 -5.33 11.30 30.05
C ASP A 404 -4.67 12.19 28.99
N LYS A 405 -3.98 13.25 29.46
CA LYS A 405 -3.37 14.26 28.57
C LYS A 405 -2.40 13.67 27.56
N GLY A 406 -1.55 12.72 27.96
CA GLY A 406 -0.54 12.14 27.07
C GLY A 406 -1.16 11.36 25.90
N TRP A 407 -2.18 10.55 26.20
CA TRP A 407 -2.92 9.84 25.15
C TRP A 407 -3.74 10.79 24.27
N LEU A 408 -4.43 11.75 24.89
CA LEU A 408 -5.25 12.71 24.15
C LEU A 408 -4.41 13.57 23.20
N ASP A 409 -3.26 14.07 23.65
CA ASP A 409 -2.34 14.85 22.82
C ASP A 409 -1.81 14.02 21.63
N THR A 410 -1.56 12.73 21.83
CA THR A 410 -1.15 11.82 20.74
C THR A 410 -2.28 11.64 19.74
N LEU A 411 -3.51 11.33 20.20
CA LEU A 411 -4.68 11.20 19.34
C LEU A 411 -4.94 12.48 18.51
N LEU A 412 -4.93 13.64 19.16
CA LEU A 412 -5.20 14.91 18.48
C LEU A 412 -4.09 15.31 17.51
N ARG A 413 -2.84 15.00 17.83
CA ARG A 413 -1.70 15.20 16.92
C ARG A 413 -1.84 14.36 15.67
N GLU A 414 -2.16 13.06 15.78
CA GLU A 414 -2.39 12.18 14.64
C GLU A 414 -3.50 12.69 13.72
N LYS A 415 -4.59 13.21 14.28
CA LYS A 415 -5.73 13.77 13.53
C LYS A 415 -5.40 15.09 12.82
N THR A 416 -4.36 15.79 13.21
CA THR A 416 -3.99 17.12 12.69
C THR A 416 -2.69 17.14 11.91
N VAL A 417 -2.19 15.99 11.49
CA VAL A 417 -1.05 15.92 10.56
C VAL A 417 -1.48 16.43 9.18
N VAL A 418 -0.77 17.43 8.68
CA VAL A 418 -0.95 17.88 7.30
C VAL A 418 -0.44 16.83 6.34
N GLN A 419 -1.31 16.29 5.52
CA GLN A 419 -0.98 15.30 4.48
C GLN A 419 -0.72 15.99 3.14
N THR A 420 -0.05 15.28 2.24
CA THR A 420 0.20 15.74 0.88
C THR A 420 0.10 14.57 -0.11
N ALA A 421 -0.32 14.89 -1.32
CA ALA A 421 -0.16 14.05 -2.50
C ALA A 421 0.66 14.81 -3.53
N PHE A 422 1.63 14.15 -4.11
CA PHE A 422 2.45 14.68 -5.19
C PHE A 422 2.61 13.61 -6.28
N VAL A 423 2.36 14.00 -7.53
CA VAL A 423 2.63 13.14 -8.68
C VAL A 423 3.14 13.97 -9.85
N ALA A 424 4.19 13.48 -10.51
CA ALA A 424 4.74 14.08 -11.73
C ALA A 424 4.68 13.07 -12.88
N ILE A 425 4.23 13.54 -14.07
CA ILE A 425 4.00 12.71 -15.24
C ILE A 425 4.65 13.39 -16.46
N GLU A 426 5.31 12.61 -17.29
CA GLU A 426 5.76 13.03 -18.62
C GLU A 426 4.56 13.02 -19.58
N PRO A 427 4.10 14.17 -20.10
CA PRO A 427 2.80 14.25 -20.76
C PRO A 427 2.76 13.53 -22.11
N SER A 428 3.89 13.36 -22.79
CA SER A 428 3.98 12.71 -24.12
C SER A 428 3.88 11.19 -24.07
N THR A 429 4.34 10.60 -22.97
CA THR A 429 4.42 9.14 -22.74
C THR A 429 3.45 8.62 -21.69
N GLY A 430 2.94 9.49 -20.81
CA GLY A 430 2.15 9.09 -19.65
C GLY A 430 3.01 8.50 -18.51
N HIS A 431 4.34 8.49 -18.62
CA HIS A 431 5.22 7.91 -17.63
C HIS A 431 5.16 8.69 -16.31
N ILE A 432 4.82 7.99 -15.24
CA ILE A 432 4.88 8.54 -13.88
C ILE A 432 6.35 8.60 -13.45
N LYS A 433 6.86 9.82 -13.22
CA LYS A 433 8.26 10.09 -12.92
C LYS A 433 8.55 10.23 -11.42
N ALA A 434 7.59 10.74 -10.65
CA ALA A 434 7.69 10.84 -9.19
C ALA A 434 6.31 10.68 -8.55
N TRP A 435 6.28 10.13 -7.33
CA TRP A 435 5.04 9.82 -6.61
C TRP A 435 5.25 9.85 -5.10
N VAL A 436 4.53 10.73 -4.42
CA VAL A 436 4.50 10.78 -2.95
C VAL A 436 3.05 10.79 -2.49
N GLY A 437 2.58 9.67 -1.93
CA GLY A 437 1.19 9.46 -1.53
C GLY A 437 0.85 9.95 -0.12
N GLY A 438 1.82 10.42 0.66
CA GLY A 438 1.64 10.88 2.03
C GLY A 438 2.95 11.26 2.69
N THR A 439 2.90 11.70 3.95
CA THR A 439 4.07 12.23 4.68
C THR A 439 4.99 11.16 5.26
N ASP A 440 4.45 10.00 5.63
CA ASP A 440 5.20 8.92 6.28
C ASP A 440 4.49 7.58 6.01
N PHE A 441 5.04 6.78 5.09
CA PHE A 441 4.47 5.48 4.74
C PHE A 441 4.46 4.48 5.89
N THR A 442 5.33 4.62 6.89
CA THR A 442 5.36 3.71 8.03
C THR A 442 4.10 3.84 8.89
N LYS A 443 3.59 5.06 9.03
CA LYS A 443 2.43 5.41 9.85
C LYS A 443 1.14 5.50 9.02
N TYR A 444 1.21 6.08 7.84
CA TYR A 444 0.05 6.40 7.00
C TYR A 444 0.13 5.61 5.69
N LYS A 445 -0.61 4.49 5.63
CA LYS A 445 -0.60 3.60 4.45
C LYS A 445 -1.55 4.06 3.35
N PHE A 446 -2.44 5.01 3.65
CA PHE A 446 -3.40 5.54 2.69
C PHE A 446 -2.69 6.44 1.68
N ASP A 447 -2.80 6.10 0.40
CA ASP A 447 -2.15 6.81 -0.69
C ASP A 447 -3.07 7.89 -1.26
N HIS A 448 -2.73 9.15 -0.96
CA HIS A 448 -3.54 10.30 -1.38
C HIS A 448 -3.49 10.57 -2.87
N VAL A 449 -2.53 10.03 -3.62
CA VAL A 449 -2.43 10.28 -5.07
C VAL A 449 -3.56 9.61 -5.84
N TRP A 450 -3.93 8.37 -5.48
CA TRP A 450 -4.93 7.62 -6.23
C TRP A 450 -6.15 7.15 -5.43
N GLN A 451 -6.03 7.05 -4.09
CA GLN A 451 -7.14 6.62 -3.24
C GLN A 451 -7.98 7.79 -2.72
N ALA A 452 -7.35 8.96 -2.50
CA ALA A 452 -8.05 10.12 -1.99
C ALA A 452 -8.89 10.79 -3.08
N LYS A 453 -10.20 10.79 -2.88
CA LYS A 453 -11.15 11.57 -3.69
C LYS A 453 -11.41 12.89 -2.97
N ARG A 454 -10.90 13.99 -3.54
CA ARG A 454 -10.93 15.34 -2.96
C ARG A 454 -11.52 16.35 -3.94
N GLN A 455 -12.14 17.39 -3.42
CA GLN A 455 -12.68 18.47 -4.26
C GLN A 455 -11.50 19.27 -4.84
N PRO A 456 -11.37 19.37 -6.18
CA PRO A 456 -10.28 20.10 -6.83
C PRO A 456 -10.42 21.62 -6.72
N GLY A 457 -11.58 22.12 -6.35
CA GLY A 457 -11.85 23.54 -6.29
C GLY A 457 -11.52 24.26 -7.61
N SER A 458 -10.89 25.41 -7.52
CA SER A 458 -10.56 26.24 -8.70
C SER A 458 -9.61 25.60 -9.72
N THR A 459 -8.96 24.47 -9.42
CA THR A 459 -8.20 23.74 -10.45
C THR A 459 -9.12 23.07 -11.48
N PHE A 460 -10.41 23.00 -11.23
CA PHE A 460 -11.40 22.49 -12.20
C PHE A 460 -11.82 23.55 -13.25
N LYS A 461 -11.62 24.84 -12.98
CA LYS A 461 -12.01 25.93 -13.88
C LYS A 461 -11.47 25.81 -15.32
N PRO A 462 -10.23 25.36 -15.57
CA PRO A 462 -9.74 25.22 -16.94
C PRO A 462 -10.64 24.38 -17.85
N PHE A 463 -11.39 23.39 -17.34
CA PHE A 463 -12.35 22.63 -18.15
C PHE A 463 -13.52 23.50 -18.62
N VAL A 464 -13.98 24.44 -17.80
CA VAL A 464 -15.03 25.41 -18.17
C VAL A 464 -14.52 26.35 -19.28
N TYR A 465 -13.32 26.89 -19.07
CA TYR A 465 -12.72 27.82 -20.03
C TYR A 465 -12.35 27.12 -21.34
N THR A 466 -11.87 25.86 -21.27
CA THR A 466 -11.66 25.05 -22.49
C THR A 466 -12.95 24.91 -23.30
N GLY A 467 -14.05 24.60 -22.64
CA GLY A 467 -15.34 24.48 -23.30
C GLY A 467 -15.80 25.82 -23.93
N ALA A 468 -15.47 26.94 -23.30
CA ALA A 468 -15.78 28.28 -23.85
C ALA A 468 -14.94 28.61 -25.08
N ILE A 469 -13.61 28.42 -25.01
CA ILE A 469 -12.68 28.68 -26.11
C ILE A 469 -12.97 27.78 -27.32
N ASP A 470 -13.26 26.49 -27.06
CA ASP A 470 -13.59 25.53 -28.12
C ASP A 470 -14.89 25.86 -28.86
N GLN A 471 -15.84 26.50 -28.17
CA GLN A 471 -17.07 27.06 -28.77
C GLN A 471 -16.89 28.46 -29.42
N GLY A 472 -15.66 28.90 -29.53
CA GLY A 472 -15.32 30.15 -30.20
C GLY A 472 -15.51 31.41 -29.33
N ILE A 473 -15.64 31.31 -28.00
CA ILE A 473 -15.64 32.51 -27.14
C ILE A 473 -14.20 33.00 -27.00
N PRO A 474 -13.93 34.28 -27.34
CA PRO A 474 -12.55 34.76 -27.31
C PRO A 474 -12.02 34.99 -25.89
N PRO A 475 -10.70 34.86 -25.64
CA PRO A 475 -10.11 35.05 -24.30
C PRO A 475 -10.34 36.45 -23.72
N ASN A 476 -10.46 37.46 -24.55
CA ASN A 476 -10.76 38.86 -24.18
C ASN A 476 -12.26 39.15 -24.07
N TYR A 477 -13.13 38.11 -24.16
CA TYR A 477 -14.57 38.28 -23.90
C TYR A 477 -14.80 38.74 -22.47
N LYS A 478 -15.60 39.77 -22.27
CA LYS A 478 -15.86 40.37 -20.96
C LYS A 478 -17.14 39.85 -20.34
N ILE A 479 -17.06 39.42 -19.10
CA ILE A 479 -18.20 39.02 -18.28
C ILE A 479 -18.25 39.85 -17.01
N LEU A 480 -19.46 40.14 -16.54
CA LEU A 480 -19.72 40.93 -15.35
C LEU A 480 -19.32 40.18 -14.07
N ASN A 481 -18.45 40.80 -13.24
CA ASN A 481 -17.99 40.29 -11.97
C ASN A 481 -18.86 40.81 -10.82
N GLN A 482 -20.11 40.36 -10.72
CA GLN A 482 -21.06 40.77 -9.68
C GLN A 482 -21.70 39.57 -9.00
N PRO A 483 -22.15 39.70 -7.74
CA PRO A 483 -22.88 38.65 -7.03
C PRO A 483 -24.04 38.11 -7.85
N ILE A 484 -24.28 36.82 -7.71
CA ILE A 484 -25.37 36.10 -8.36
C ILE A 484 -26.03 35.15 -7.35
N ALA A 485 -27.34 35.12 -7.35
CA ALA A 485 -28.13 34.19 -6.56
C ALA A 485 -28.71 33.12 -7.48
N ILE A 486 -28.43 31.84 -7.17
CA ILE A 486 -28.82 30.68 -7.97
C ILE A 486 -29.73 29.80 -7.12
N LYS A 487 -30.96 29.59 -7.62
CA LYS A 487 -31.91 28.68 -6.98
C LYS A 487 -31.48 27.23 -7.21
N THR A 488 -31.14 26.52 -6.14
CA THR A 488 -30.93 25.06 -6.16
C THR A 488 -32.11 24.33 -5.52
N PRO A 489 -32.28 23.03 -5.70
CA PRO A 489 -33.34 22.27 -5.05
C PRO A 489 -33.37 22.39 -3.51
N GLN A 490 -32.20 22.58 -2.89
CA GLN A 490 -32.06 22.60 -1.44
C GLN A 490 -32.09 24.03 -0.87
N LYS A 491 -31.51 25.03 -1.59
CA LYS A 491 -31.35 26.41 -1.07
C LYS A 491 -31.02 27.40 -2.16
N MET A 492 -31.10 28.69 -1.83
CA MET A 492 -30.47 29.74 -2.63
C MET A 492 -28.96 29.65 -2.43
N TRP A 493 -28.22 29.46 -3.52
CA TRP A 493 -26.77 29.42 -3.53
C TRP A 493 -26.22 30.75 -4.04
N MET A 494 -25.36 31.37 -3.25
CA MET A 494 -24.71 32.66 -3.58
C MET A 494 -23.19 32.45 -3.54
N PRO A 495 -22.57 32.11 -4.69
CA PRO A 495 -21.12 32.00 -4.79
C PRO A 495 -20.48 33.37 -4.58
N GLU A 496 -19.28 33.37 -3.95
CA GLU A 496 -18.46 34.57 -3.74
C GLU A 496 -17.07 34.39 -4.35
N ASN A 497 -16.40 35.48 -4.69
CA ASN A 497 -14.97 35.46 -5.00
C ASN A 497 -14.15 35.30 -3.71
N SER A 498 -13.02 34.61 -3.81
CA SER A 498 -12.14 34.36 -2.64
C SER A 498 -11.58 35.66 -2.02
N GLU A 499 -11.29 36.66 -2.87
CA GLU A 499 -10.75 37.96 -2.45
C GLU A 499 -11.84 39.02 -2.22
N LYS A 500 -13.12 38.62 -2.31
CA LYS A 500 -14.30 39.52 -2.20
C LYS A 500 -14.31 40.68 -3.17
N ASP A 501 -13.45 40.61 -4.18
CA ASP A 501 -13.40 41.58 -5.28
C ASP A 501 -14.64 41.44 -6.17
N VAL A 502 -15.42 42.49 -6.28
CA VAL A 502 -16.66 42.57 -7.08
C VAL A 502 -16.70 43.87 -7.84
N GLY A 503 -17.23 43.81 -9.05
CA GLY A 503 -17.47 45.00 -9.88
C GLY A 503 -16.87 44.87 -11.29
N GLY A 504 -17.45 45.63 -12.18
CA GLY A 504 -16.96 45.81 -13.56
C GLY A 504 -17.07 44.57 -14.46
N LEU A 505 -16.64 44.77 -15.68
CA LEU A 505 -16.50 43.75 -16.70
C LEU A 505 -15.07 43.25 -16.73
N VAL A 506 -14.87 41.95 -16.67
CA VAL A 506 -13.56 41.27 -16.59
C VAL A 506 -13.41 40.32 -17.77
N THR A 507 -12.24 40.32 -18.42
CA THR A 507 -11.94 39.38 -19.50
C THR A 507 -11.81 37.95 -18.99
N LEU A 508 -12.09 36.97 -19.83
CA LEU A 508 -11.90 35.54 -19.46
C LEU A 508 -10.45 35.25 -19.06
N ARG A 509 -9.48 35.87 -19.76
CA ARG A 509 -8.05 35.77 -19.48
C ARG A 509 -7.71 36.25 -18.06
N ASP A 510 -8.23 37.39 -17.63
CA ASP A 510 -7.96 37.93 -16.29
C ASP A 510 -8.75 37.16 -15.21
N ALA A 511 -9.96 36.73 -15.54
CA ALA A 511 -10.79 35.96 -14.64
C ALA A 511 -10.17 34.61 -14.27
N ILE A 512 -9.56 33.88 -15.22
CA ILE A 512 -8.87 32.64 -14.93
C ILE A 512 -7.54 32.87 -14.19
N ALA A 513 -6.78 33.91 -14.56
CA ALA A 513 -5.53 34.30 -13.94
C ALA A 513 -5.72 34.59 -12.42
N ASN A 514 -6.78 35.35 -12.08
CA ASN A 514 -7.13 35.72 -10.71
C ASN A 514 -8.15 34.79 -10.07
N SER A 515 -8.49 33.68 -10.75
CA SER A 515 -9.36 32.62 -10.20
C SER A 515 -10.75 33.09 -9.77
N MET A 516 -11.39 34.04 -10.50
CA MET A 516 -12.68 34.63 -10.16
C MET A 516 -13.81 33.60 -10.25
N ASN A 517 -14.59 33.44 -9.19
CA ASN A 517 -15.70 32.48 -9.13
C ASN A 517 -16.93 32.98 -9.86
N LEU A 518 -17.29 34.26 -9.65
CA LEU A 518 -18.51 34.85 -10.20
C LEU A 518 -18.50 34.86 -11.73
N VAL A 519 -17.37 35.19 -12.33
CA VAL A 519 -17.16 35.18 -13.79
C VAL A 519 -17.25 33.73 -14.32
N THR A 520 -16.63 32.78 -13.65
CA THR A 520 -16.65 31.37 -14.05
C THR A 520 -18.07 30.79 -14.03
N ILE A 521 -18.84 31.09 -12.98
CA ILE A 521 -20.23 30.62 -12.87
C ILE A 521 -21.11 31.21 -13.97
N ARG A 522 -20.97 32.52 -14.24
CA ARG A 522 -21.70 33.17 -15.34
C ARG A 522 -21.31 32.59 -16.69
N LEU A 523 -20.03 32.32 -16.91
CA LEU A 523 -19.54 31.67 -18.12
C LEU A 523 -20.17 30.27 -18.28
N ALA A 524 -20.19 29.48 -17.21
CA ALA A 524 -20.80 28.18 -17.24
C ALA A 524 -22.32 28.23 -17.51
N GLN A 525 -23.01 29.15 -16.83
CA GLN A 525 -24.46 29.30 -16.98
C GLN A 525 -24.86 29.74 -18.38
N ALA A 526 -24.11 30.68 -18.97
CA ALA A 526 -24.45 31.28 -20.26
C ALA A 526 -23.96 30.46 -21.48
N HIS A 527 -22.82 29.74 -21.34
CA HIS A 527 -22.14 29.23 -22.53
C HIS A 527 -21.70 27.74 -22.38
N VAL A 528 -21.32 27.27 -21.19
CA VAL A 528 -20.75 25.93 -21.01
C VAL A 528 -21.53 25.17 -19.94
N PRO A 529 -22.65 24.54 -20.28
CA PRO A 529 -23.49 23.86 -19.30
C PRO A 529 -22.71 22.73 -18.59
N PRO A 530 -23.11 22.34 -17.37
CA PRO A 530 -22.40 21.34 -16.55
C PRO A 530 -22.09 20.03 -17.26
N SER A 531 -23.01 19.53 -18.09
CA SER A 531 -22.79 18.33 -18.89
C SER A 531 -21.63 18.46 -19.89
N LYS A 532 -21.46 19.63 -20.48
CA LYS A 532 -20.30 19.93 -21.36
C LYS A 532 -19.02 20.03 -20.56
N ILE A 533 -19.03 20.66 -19.38
CA ILE A 533 -17.86 20.73 -18.48
C ILE A 533 -17.41 19.30 -18.14
N ALA A 534 -18.35 18.43 -17.72
CA ALA A 534 -18.08 17.03 -17.43
C ALA A 534 -17.55 16.28 -18.65
N GLN A 535 -18.07 16.55 -19.85
CA GLN A 535 -17.61 15.95 -21.09
C GLN A 535 -16.15 16.30 -21.38
N TYR A 536 -15.72 17.57 -21.26
CA TYR A 536 -14.33 17.97 -21.43
C TYR A 536 -13.43 17.33 -20.38
N ALA A 537 -13.83 17.34 -19.11
CA ALA A 537 -13.09 16.71 -18.04
C ALA A 537 -12.86 15.20 -18.31
N ARG A 538 -13.90 14.45 -18.72
CA ARG A 538 -13.79 13.03 -19.08
C ARG A 538 -12.87 12.79 -20.28
N ARG A 539 -12.99 13.61 -21.33
CA ARG A 539 -12.11 13.52 -22.51
C ARG A 539 -10.65 13.75 -22.15
N MET A 540 -10.39 14.63 -21.18
CA MET A 540 -9.06 14.95 -20.69
C MET A 540 -8.54 13.96 -19.61
N GLY A 541 -9.32 12.93 -19.21
CA GLY A 541 -8.81 11.83 -18.36
C GLY A 541 -9.38 11.78 -16.96
N ILE A 542 -10.44 12.53 -16.62
CA ILE A 542 -11.18 12.34 -15.36
C ILE A 542 -12.14 11.17 -15.50
N GLU A 543 -11.92 10.11 -14.75
CA GLU A 543 -12.73 8.89 -14.79
C GLU A 543 -13.73 8.82 -13.64
N THR A 544 -13.43 9.47 -12.51
CA THR A 544 -14.36 9.57 -11.36
C THR A 544 -15.69 10.21 -11.82
N PRO A 545 -16.85 9.64 -11.45
CA PRO A 545 -18.14 10.20 -11.78
C PRO A 545 -18.31 11.63 -11.30
N LEU A 546 -18.75 12.52 -12.19
CA LEU A 546 -18.91 13.94 -11.92
C LEU A 546 -20.40 14.28 -11.78
N GLU A 547 -20.74 15.07 -10.77
CA GLU A 547 -22.08 15.63 -10.60
C GLU A 547 -22.30 16.78 -11.60
N GLU A 548 -23.20 16.61 -12.55
CA GLU A 548 -23.48 17.57 -13.64
C GLU A 548 -24.40 18.70 -13.16
N ASN A 549 -24.00 19.40 -12.10
CA ASN A 549 -24.64 20.59 -11.58
C ASN A 549 -23.72 21.84 -11.73
N LEU A 550 -24.25 23.04 -11.52
CA LEU A 550 -23.52 24.28 -11.75
C LEU A 550 -22.31 24.46 -10.80
N ALA A 551 -22.32 23.82 -9.62
CA ALA A 551 -21.21 23.85 -8.68
C ALA A 551 -19.96 23.10 -9.24
N LEU A 552 -20.14 22.20 -10.21
CA LEU A 552 -19.07 21.54 -10.93
C LEU A 552 -18.09 22.56 -11.55
N ALA A 553 -18.59 23.70 -12.01
CA ALA A 553 -17.75 24.76 -12.57
C ALA A 553 -16.72 25.34 -11.58
N LEU A 554 -16.96 25.20 -10.28
CA LEU A 554 -16.05 25.57 -9.21
C LEU A 554 -15.32 24.36 -8.61
N GLY A 555 -15.48 23.16 -9.17
CA GLY A 555 -14.81 21.93 -8.70
C GLY A 555 -15.40 21.35 -7.43
N ALA A 556 -16.73 21.29 -7.32
CA ALA A 556 -17.43 20.69 -6.18
C ALA A 556 -17.41 19.15 -6.20
N SER A 557 -17.31 18.50 -7.37
CA SER A 557 -17.17 17.06 -7.48
C SER A 557 -15.78 16.61 -7.07
N VAL A 558 -15.70 15.44 -6.43
CA VAL A 558 -14.42 14.88 -5.97
C VAL A 558 -13.69 14.16 -7.10
N VAL A 559 -12.37 14.25 -7.11
CA VAL A 559 -11.46 13.60 -8.07
C VAL A 559 -10.16 13.21 -7.38
N THR A 560 -9.35 12.36 -8.00
CA THR A 560 -8.03 12.01 -7.46
C THR A 560 -6.93 12.97 -7.97
N PRO A 561 -5.84 13.17 -7.21
CA PRO A 561 -4.67 13.90 -7.70
C PRO A 561 -4.06 13.32 -8.99
N LEU A 562 -4.08 12.01 -9.15
CA LEU A 562 -3.61 11.33 -10.36
C LEU A 562 -4.42 11.74 -11.59
N GLU A 563 -5.76 11.67 -11.50
CA GLU A 563 -6.65 12.07 -12.60
C GLU A 563 -6.47 13.55 -12.98
N MET A 564 -6.39 14.42 -11.98
CA MET A 564 -6.19 15.86 -12.23
C MET A 564 -4.84 16.13 -12.89
N THR A 565 -3.77 15.46 -12.47
CA THR A 565 -2.45 15.63 -13.08
C THR A 565 -2.44 15.09 -14.50
N SER A 566 -3.04 13.93 -14.77
CA SER A 566 -3.22 13.38 -16.12
C SER A 566 -4.00 14.35 -17.02
N ALA A 567 -5.09 14.91 -16.50
CA ALA A 567 -5.92 15.86 -17.24
C ALA A 567 -5.15 17.12 -17.63
N TYR A 568 -4.31 17.65 -16.74
CA TYR A 568 -3.44 18.78 -17.05
C TYR A 568 -2.30 18.42 -18.02
N GLY A 569 -1.89 17.16 -18.07
CA GLY A 569 -0.98 16.62 -19.08
C GLY A 569 -1.51 16.82 -20.52
N THR A 570 -2.82 16.85 -20.70
CA THR A 570 -3.46 17.15 -21.98
C THR A 570 -3.06 18.53 -22.51
N PHE A 571 -2.99 19.54 -21.64
CA PHE A 571 -2.53 20.88 -22.03
C PHE A 571 -1.07 20.88 -22.44
N ALA A 572 -0.21 20.19 -21.71
CA ALA A 572 1.22 20.10 -22.02
C ALA A 572 1.50 19.32 -23.30
N ASN A 573 0.60 18.41 -23.70
CA ASN A 573 0.75 17.50 -24.85
C ASN A 573 -0.18 17.86 -26.02
N ASN A 574 -0.24 19.12 -26.39
CA ASN A 574 -0.95 19.61 -27.59
C ASN A 574 -2.43 19.19 -27.68
N GLY A 575 -3.12 19.01 -26.55
CA GLY A 575 -4.52 18.60 -26.52
C GLY A 575 -4.77 17.10 -26.54
N VAL A 576 -3.72 16.29 -26.51
CA VAL A 576 -3.79 14.83 -26.46
C VAL A 576 -3.63 14.33 -25.01
N ASN A 577 -4.64 13.70 -24.47
CA ASN A 577 -4.54 13.00 -23.18
C ASN A 577 -3.81 11.67 -23.38
N VAL A 578 -2.88 11.38 -22.47
CA VAL A 578 -2.13 10.11 -22.41
C VAL A 578 -2.35 9.50 -21.04
N SER A 579 -2.87 8.28 -21.01
CA SER A 579 -3.13 7.58 -19.73
C SER A 579 -1.85 7.36 -18.94
N PRO A 580 -1.85 7.60 -17.61
CA PRO A 580 -0.67 7.38 -16.79
C PRO A 580 -0.20 5.92 -16.80
N ILE A 581 1.11 5.71 -16.90
CA ILE A 581 1.76 4.40 -16.87
C ILE A 581 2.76 4.35 -15.72
N SER A 582 2.65 3.33 -14.89
CA SER A 582 3.59 3.04 -13.79
C SER A 582 4.52 1.88 -14.10
N ILE A 583 4.06 0.89 -14.89
CA ILE A 583 4.80 -0.32 -15.25
C ILE A 583 5.08 -0.27 -16.76
N LEU A 584 6.34 -0.35 -17.14
CA LEU A 584 6.75 -0.44 -18.54
C LEU A 584 6.60 -1.87 -19.06
N ARG A 585 7.26 -2.81 -18.39
CA ARG A 585 7.23 -4.23 -18.74
C ARG A 585 7.46 -5.12 -17.53
N VAL A 586 7.06 -6.37 -17.67
CA VAL A 586 7.28 -7.46 -16.73
C VAL A 586 8.01 -8.56 -17.46
N GLU A 587 9.12 -9.02 -16.92
CA GLU A 587 9.91 -10.12 -17.44
C GLU A 587 9.89 -11.30 -16.45
N ASP A 588 10.00 -12.52 -16.97
CA ASP A 588 10.24 -13.70 -16.15
C ASP A 588 11.72 -13.78 -15.72
N ARG A 589 12.05 -14.75 -14.88
CA ARG A 589 13.43 -14.98 -14.41
C ARG A 589 14.42 -15.35 -15.53
N PHE A 590 13.95 -15.66 -16.74
CA PHE A 590 14.77 -15.99 -17.90
C PHE A 590 14.94 -14.81 -18.85
N GLY A 591 14.33 -13.66 -18.55
CA GLY A 591 14.35 -12.46 -19.37
C GLY A 591 13.28 -12.43 -20.46
N ASN A 592 12.32 -13.37 -20.47
CA ASN A 592 11.22 -13.33 -21.41
C ASN A 592 10.18 -12.31 -20.97
N THR A 593 9.73 -11.46 -21.88
CA THR A 593 8.71 -10.46 -21.59
C THR A 593 7.32 -11.11 -21.50
N ILE A 594 6.70 -11.01 -20.32
CA ILE A 594 5.33 -11.48 -20.05
C ILE A 594 4.30 -10.40 -20.39
N LEU A 595 4.61 -9.15 -20.06
CA LEU A 595 3.69 -8.01 -20.22
C LEU A 595 4.48 -6.76 -20.65
N THR A 596 3.92 -6.02 -21.61
CA THR A 596 4.39 -4.68 -21.97
C THR A 596 3.18 -3.75 -22.00
N ASN A 597 3.27 -2.63 -21.27
CA ASN A 597 2.23 -1.61 -21.30
C ASN A 597 2.55 -0.55 -22.34
N LYS A 598 1.54 -0.18 -23.13
CA LYS A 598 1.62 0.93 -24.09
C LYS A 598 0.68 2.05 -23.66
N PRO A 599 1.07 3.31 -23.86
CA PRO A 599 0.21 4.43 -23.50
C PRO A 599 -1.04 4.47 -24.37
N VAL A 600 -2.19 4.63 -23.74
CA VAL A 600 -3.46 4.92 -24.44
C VAL A 600 -3.54 6.40 -24.66
N LYS A 601 -3.58 6.82 -25.94
CA LYS A 601 -3.67 8.22 -26.35
C LYS A 601 -5.07 8.55 -26.83
N ARG A 602 -5.57 9.74 -26.44
CA ARG A 602 -6.91 10.22 -26.81
C ARG A 602 -6.83 11.70 -27.16
N GLU A 603 -7.24 12.07 -28.35
CA GLU A 603 -7.44 13.48 -28.69
C GLU A 603 -8.59 14.05 -27.84
N ALA A 604 -8.28 14.94 -26.93
CA ALA A 604 -9.24 15.53 -26.01
C ALA A 604 -9.76 16.87 -26.48
N ILE A 605 -8.87 17.74 -26.96
CA ILE A 605 -9.18 19.10 -27.47
C ILE A 605 -8.31 19.43 -28.69
N SER A 606 -8.76 20.36 -29.53
CA SER A 606 -7.99 20.78 -30.70
C SER A 606 -6.68 21.48 -30.29
N THR A 607 -5.65 21.38 -31.11
CA THR A 607 -4.35 22.04 -30.87
C THR A 607 -4.48 23.56 -30.73
N SER A 608 -5.40 24.20 -31.48
CA SER A 608 -5.65 25.65 -31.39
C SER A 608 -6.34 26.01 -30.07
N THR A 609 -7.39 25.29 -29.66
CA THR A 609 -8.03 25.48 -28.34
C THR A 609 -7.01 25.27 -27.22
N ASN A 610 -6.19 24.22 -27.32
CA ASN A 610 -5.15 23.90 -26.34
C ASN A 610 -4.15 25.04 -26.18
N TYR A 611 -3.60 25.55 -27.30
CA TYR A 611 -2.60 26.62 -27.24
C TYR A 611 -3.17 27.94 -26.67
N VAL A 612 -4.39 28.30 -27.04
CA VAL A 612 -5.07 29.47 -26.46
C VAL A 612 -5.24 29.29 -24.96
N MET A 613 -5.66 28.08 -24.48
CA MET A 613 -5.77 27.79 -23.07
C MET A 613 -4.42 27.83 -22.34
N ILE A 614 -3.34 27.32 -22.94
CA ILE A 614 -1.97 27.44 -22.38
C ILE A 614 -1.63 28.92 -22.15
N THR A 615 -1.88 29.81 -23.15
CA THR A 615 -1.58 31.24 -23.01
C THR A 615 -2.38 31.91 -21.89
N MET A 616 -3.61 31.45 -21.64
CA MET A 616 -4.42 31.93 -20.52
C MET A 616 -3.88 31.40 -19.16
N LEU A 617 -3.49 30.13 -19.09
CA LEU A 617 -2.95 29.49 -17.88
C LEU A 617 -1.52 29.99 -17.55
N LYS A 618 -0.73 30.44 -18.54
CA LYS A 618 0.53 31.17 -18.29
C LYS A 618 0.25 32.44 -17.49
N GLY A 619 -0.84 33.16 -17.77
CA GLY A 619 -1.25 34.32 -17.00
C GLY A 619 -1.43 34.07 -15.50
N VAL A 620 -1.81 32.86 -15.10
CA VAL A 620 -1.90 32.49 -13.68
C VAL A 620 -0.52 32.54 -13.00
N ILE A 621 0.52 32.07 -13.70
CA ILE A 621 1.90 32.01 -13.18
C ILE A 621 2.62 33.36 -13.33
N ASP A 622 2.39 34.08 -14.41
CA ASP A 622 3.15 35.28 -14.71
C ASP A 622 2.63 36.51 -13.95
N ARG A 623 1.31 36.63 -13.71
CA ARG A 623 0.69 37.80 -13.08
C ARG A 623 -0.50 37.51 -12.14
N GLY A 624 -0.94 36.24 -12.08
CA GLY A 624 -2.11 35.81 -11.29
C GLY A 624 -1.77 35.16 -9.97
N THR A 625 -2.67 34.27 -9.52
CA THR A 625 -2.58 33.60 -8.22
C THR A 625 -1.34 32.71 -8.03
N GLY A 626 -0.62 32.37 -9.10
CA GLY A 626 0.62 31.61 -9.12
C GLY A 626 1.90 32.44 -9.25
N ALA A 627 1.83 33.77 -9.21
CA ALA A 627 2.97 34.66 -9.49
C ALA A 627 4.20 34.44 -8.58
N ALA A 628 4.02 33.83 -7.39
CA ALA A 628 5.12 33.44 -6.51
C ALA A 628 6.14 32.49 -7.18
N ILE A 629 5.74 31.74 -8.19
CA ILE A 629 6.63 30.87 -8.98
C ILE A 629 7.76 31.70 -9.61
N ARG A 630 7.42 32.86 -10.15
CA ARG A 630 8.38 33.78 -10.73
C ARG A 630 9.12 34.62 -9.69
N SER A 631 8.36 35.28 -8.81
CA SER A 631 8.91 36.28 -7.88
C SER A 631 9.65 35.69 -6.69
N LYS A 632 9.17 34.59 -6.10
CA LYS A 632 9.74 33.98 -4.89
C LYS A 632 10.67 32.80 -5.20
N TYR A 633 10.24 31.92 -6.15
CA TYR A 633 10.97 30.68 -6.44
C TYR A 633 11.93 30.81 -7.62
N ASN A 634 11.91 31.94 -8.34
CA ASN A 634 12.78 32.25 -9.46
C ASN A 634 12.79 31.15 -10.55
N PHE A 635 11.65 30.51 -10.78
CA PHE A 635 11.50 29.54 -11.87
C PHE A 635 11.20 30.30 -13.17
N ARG A 636 12.16 30.35 -14.09
CA ARG A 636 12.12 31.18 -15.31
C ARG A 636 11.69 30.43 -16.57
N TYR A 637 11.63 29.11 -16.53
CA TYR A 637 11.22 28.28 -17.66
C TYR A 637 9.75 28.49 -18.01
N GLU A 638 9.37 28.20 -19.26
CA GLU A 638 7.99 28.32 -19.68
C GLU A 638 7.10 27.33 -18.92
N ALA A 639 6.08 27.88 -18.29
CA ALA A 639 5.17 27.10 -17.48
C ALA A 639 3.77 27.71 -17.45
N ALA A 640 2.79 26.84 -17.26
CA ALA A 640 1.39 27.20 -17.08
C ALA A 640 0.79 26.39 -15.93
N GLY A 641 -0.29 26.85 -15.32
CA GLY A 641 -0.87 26.13 -14.19
C GLY A 641 -2.09 26.81 -13.59
N LYS A 642 -2.58 26.22 -12.50
CA LYS A 642 -3.75 26.73 -11.78
C LYS A 642 -3.68 26.37 -10.29
N THR A 643 -3.95 27.35 -9.45
CA THR A 643 -4.18 27.16 -8.01
C THR A 643 -5.61 26.71 -7.73
N GLY A 644 -5.79 25.87 -6.71
CA GLY A 644 -7.09 25.46 -6.20
C GLY A 644 -7.16 25.59 -4.69
N THR A 645 -8.32 25.99 -4.22
CA THR A 645 -8.66 26.02 -2.79
C THR A 645 -10.15 25.72 -2.70
N THR A 646 -10.54 24.80 -1.85
CA THR A 646 -11.95 24.52 -1.60
C THR A 646 -12.54 25.55 -0.66
N GLN A 647 -13.87 25.68 -0.70
CA GLN A 647 -14.59 26.47 0.30
C GLN A 647 -14.24 25.93 1.70
N GLU A 648 -14.06 26.84 2.66
CA GLU A 648 -13.61 26.52 4.02
C GLU A 648 -12.17 25.95 4.11
N GLN A 649 -11.38 25.97 3.04
CA GLN A 649 -9.93 25.66 3.06
C GLN A 649 -9.59 24.23 3.53
N GLY A 650 -10.43 23.23 3.19
CA GLY A 650 -10.17 21.82 3.51
C GLY A 650 -9.11 21.21 2.62
N ASP A 651 -9.05 21.64 1.35
CA ASP A 651 -8.14 21.10 0.34
C ASP A 651 -7.45 22.26 -0.39
N ALA A 652 -6.14 22.17 -0.50
CA ALA A 652 -5.31 23.11 -1.23
C ALA A 652 -4.60 22.40 -2.39
N TRP A 653 -4.69 22.96 -3.58
CA TRP A 653 -4.20 22.35 -4.81
C TRP A 653 -3.31 23.26 -5.61
N PHE A 654 -2.35 22.68 -6.30
CA PHE A 654 -1.67 23.32 -7.41
C PHE A 654 -1.42 22.31 -8.53
N MET A 655 -1.91 22.62 -9.73
CA MET A 655 -1.63 21.89 -10.96
C MET A 655 -0.79 22.77 -11.87
N GLY A 656 0.40 22.32 -12.24
CA GLY A 656 1.28 23.09 -13.11
C GLY A 656 2.05 22.20 -14.07
N PHE A 657 2.39 22.76 -15.21
CA PHE A 657 3.08 22.04 -16.29
C PHE A 657 4.01 22.93 -17.09
N THR A 658 5.02 22.31 -17.64
CA THR A 658 5.90 22.80 -18.71
C THR A 658 5.63 21.97 -19.96
N PRO A 659 6.24 22.22 -21.11
CA PRO A 659 6.12 21.32 -22.26
C PRO A 659 6.55 19.87 -22.00
N GLN A 660 7.46 19.64 -21.02
CA GLN A 660 8.10 18.36 -20.77
C GLN A 660 7.56 17.61 -19.56
N LEU A 661 6.95 18.32 -18.61
CA LEU A 661 6.58 17.74 -17.32
C LEU A 661 5.32 18.39 -16.76
N VAL A 662 4.37 17.57 -16.31
CA VAL A 662 3.21 18.00 -15.55
C VAL A 662 3.32 17.46 -14.13
N ALA A 663 3.05 18.31 -13.14
CA ALA A 663 2.99 17.87 -11.74
C ALA A 663 1.78 18.44 -11.02
N GLY A 664 1.16 17.59 -10.19
CA GLY A 664 0.03 17.91 -9.34
C GLY A 664 0.39 17.78 -7.88
N VAL A 665 -0.06 18.75 -7.08
CA VAL A 665 0.11 18.77 -5.63
C VAL A 665 -1.23 19.02 -4.97
N TRP A 666 -1.54 18.18 -3.99
CA TRP A 666 -2.60 18.38 -3.03
C TRP A 666 -2.03 18.43 -1.61
N THR A 667 -2.56 19.29 -0.76
CA THR A 667 -2.29 19.33 0.69
C THR A 667 -3.59 19.52 1.45
N GLY A 668 -3.72 18.82 2.57
CA GLY A 668 -4.93 18.84 3.40
C GLY A 668 -4.82 17.91 4.60
N PHE A 669 -5.94 17.38 5.05
CA PHE A 669 -6.01 16.48 6.20
C PHE A 669 -6.79 15.22 5.84
N ASP A 670 -6.47 14.10 6.51
CA ASP A 670 -7.23 12.86 6.35
C ASP A 670 -8.69 13.05 6.75
N ASP A 671 -8.91 13.73 7.85
CA ASP A 671 -10.24 14.06 8.35
C ASP A 671 -10.73 15.39 7.78
N GLN A 672 -11.77 15.36 6.95
CA GLN A 672 -12.34 16.56 6.31
C GLN A 672 -12.94 17.58 7.29
N ARG A 673 -13.16 17.19 8.55
CA ARG A 673 -13.60 18.10 9.62
C ARG A 673 -12.49 19.04 10.09
N ILE A 674 -11.22 18.62 9.90
CA ILE A 674 -10.03 19.46 10.13
C ILE A 674 -9.76 20.25 8.86
N LYS A 675 -9.53 21.55 8.98
CA LYS A 675 -9.35 22.47 7.87
C LYS A 675 -8.33 23.53 8.24
N PHE A 676 -7.65 24.07 7.26
CA PHE A 676 -6.86 25.28 7.47
C PHE A 676 -7.78 26.43 7.95
N THR A 677 -7.30 27.24 8.85
CA THR A 677 -8.12 28.28 9.48
C THR A 677 -7.90 29.68 8.87
N SER A 678 -6.95 29.82 7.95
CA SER A 678 -6.64 31.09 7.30
C SER A 678 -6.16 30.89 5.86
N MET A 679 -6.60 31.79 4.98
CA MET A 679 -6.09 31.88 3.60
C MET A 679 -4.60 32.24 3.53
N SER A 680 -4.05 32.86 4.57
CA SER A 680 -2.63 33.27 4.61
C SER A 680 -1.65 32.10 4.47
N TYR A 681 -2.05 30.87 4.85
CA TYR A 681 -1.23 29.67 4.74
C TYR A 681 -1.98 28.48 4.13
N GLY A 682 -3.31 28.42 4.16
CA GLY A 682 -4.11 27.27 3.73
C GLY A 682 -4.60 27.31 2.29
N GLN A 683 -4.37 28.42 1.53
CA GLN A 683 -4.73 28.46 0.12
C GLN A 683 -3.71 27.72 -0.76
N GLY A 684 -4.15 27.26 -1.93
CA GLY A 684 -3.30 26.49 -2.86
C GLY A 684 -1.99 27.16 -3.25
N SER A 685 -1.97 28.52 -3.37
CA SER A 685 -0.77 29.30 -3.62
C SER A 685 0.25 29.30 -2.47
N ARG A 686 -0.15 28.93 -1.26
CA ARG A 686 0.69 28.89 -0.06
C ARG A 686 1.00 27.48 0.40
N ALA A 687 0.03 26.58 0.33
CA ALA A 687 0.15 25.21 0.84
C ALA A 687 0.71 24.23 -0.21
N ALA A 688 0.26 24.28 -1.48
CA ALA A 688 0.59 23.32 -2.52
C ALA A 688 1.61 23.83 -3.55
N LEU A 689 1.43 25.07 -4.04
CA LEU A 689 2.32 25.68 -5.06
C LEU A 689 3.81 25.64 -4.69
N PRO A 690 4.23 25.91 -3.43
CA PRO A 690 5.64 25.88 -3.06
C PRO A 690 6.32 24.52 -3.32
N ILE A 691 5.62 23.44 -3.06
CA ILE A 691 6.13 22.08 -3.31
C ILE A 691 6.38 21.87 -4.80
N TRP A 692 5.42 22.27 -5.65
CA TRP A 692 5.56 22.23 -7.10
C TRP A 692 6.75 23.06 -7.57
N ALA A 693 6.86 24.30 -7.11
CA ALA A 693 7.91 25.22 -7.55
C ALA A 693 9.32 24.72 -7.16
N LEU A 694 9.49 24.22 -5.93
CA LEU A 694 10.75 23.64 -5.46
C LEU A 694 11.12 22.40 -6.28
N PHE A 695 10.17 21.50 -6.52
CA PHE A 695 10.38 20.30 -7.32
C PHE A 695 10.78 20.64 -8.75
N MET A 696 10.00 21.47 -9.44
CA MET A 696 10.27 21.82 -10.84
C MET A 696 11.62 22.51 -10.96
N LYS A 697 11.92 23.46 -10.06
CA LYS A 697 13.22 24.12 -10.06
C LYS A 697 14.36 23.11 -9.89
N ALA A 698 14.25 22.19 -8.94
CA ALA A 698 15.26 21.17 -8.71
C ALA A 698 15.46 20.24 -9.92
N CYS A 699 14.37 19.85 -10.60
CA CYS A 699 14.47 19.01 -11.80
C CYS A 699 15.14 19.73 -12.97
N TYR A 700 14.85 21.02 -13.18
CA TYR A 700 15.45 21.80 -14.28
C TYR A 700 16.89 22.26 -13.98
N ASP A 701 17.25 22.39 -12.72
CA ASP A 701 18.63 22.70 -12.29
C ASP A 701 19.53 21.43 -12.27
N ASP A 702 18.94 20.25 -12.25
CA ASP A 702 19.67 18.97 -12.23
C ASP A 702 20.10 18.55 -13.64
N LYS A 703 21.37 18.77 -13.93
CA LYS A 703 21.97 18.42 -15.22
C LYS A 703 21.88 16.93 -15.57
N SER A 704 21.77 16.06 -14.59
CA SER A 704 21.65 14.60 -14.83
C SER A 704 20.33 14.20 -15.46
N LEU A 705 19.29 15.05 -15.33
CA LEU A 705 17.97 14.84 -15.90
C LEU A 705 17.83 15.33 -17.35
N ASN A 706 18.79 16.11 -17.84
CA ASN A 706 18.84 16.65 -19.21
C ASN A 706 17.58 17.40 -19.64
N TYR A 707 16.92 18.12 -18.70
CA TYR A 707 15.80 18.99 -19.05
C TYR A 707 16.31 20.30 -19.65
N GLU A 708 16.29 20.37 -20.98
CA GLU A 708 16.60 21.61 -21.69
C GLU A 708 15.36 22.52 -21.77
N PRO A 709 15.51 23.86 -21.77
CA PRO A 709 14.39 24.78 -21.92
C PRO A 709 13.61 24.53 -23.20
N GLN A 710 12.34 24.20 -23.10
CA GLN A 710 11.43 24.05 -24.22
C GLN A 710 10.29 25.05 -24.12
N TYR A 711 9.71 25.37 -25.27
CA TYR A 711 8.60 26.31 -25.40
C TYR A 711 7.37 25.62 -25.96
N PHE A 712 6.19 26.08 -25.56
CA PHE A 712 4.95 25.63 -26.17
C PHE A 712 4.88 26.14 -27.63
N VAL A 713 4.77 25.22 -28.57
CA VAL A 713 4.77 25.53 -29.99
C VAL A 713 3.39 26.05 -30.40
N ARG A 714 3.36 27.25 -30.98
CA ARG A 714 2.13 27.83 -31.53
C ARG A 714 1.72 27.12 -32.83
N PRO A 715 0.53 26.53 -32.90
CA PRO A 715 0.00 25.96 -34.14
C PRO A 715 -0.27 27.04 -35.19
N SER A 716 -0.18 26.70 -36.46
CA SER A 716 -0.44 27.62 -37.58
C SER A 716 -1.88 28.14 -37.63
N ASN A 717 -2.83 27.40 -37.07
CA ASN A 717 -4.25 27.76 -36.97
C ASN A 717 -4.60 28.54 -35.70
N VAL A 718 -3.59 29.12 -35.02
CA VAL A 718 -3.77 30.11 -33.94
C VAL A 718 -3.38 31.50 -34.43
N TYR A 719 -4.33 32.38 -34.38
CA TYR A 719 -4.24 33.74 -34.85
C TYR A 719 -3.87 34.71 -33.72
N THR A 720 -3.16 35.77 -34.01
CA THR A 720 -2.78 36.79 -33.03
C THR A 720 -3.30 38.16 -33.43
N ARG A 721 -3.69 38.99 -32.44
CA ARG A 721 -4.02 40.39 -32.61
C ARG A 721 -3.45 41.21 -31.46
N LEU A 722 -3.03 42.43 -31.76
CA LEU A 722 -2.73 43.43 -30.74
C LEU A 722 -4.05 44.03 -30.25
N ILE A 723 -4.26 43.98 -28.95
CA ILE A 723 -5.47 44.42 -28.27
C ILE A 723 -5.07 45.50 -27.26
N SER A 724 -5.79 46.63 -27.26
CA SER A 724 -5.64 47.66 -26.24
C SER A 724 -6.21 47.18 -24.90
N LEU A 725 -5.46 47.31 -23.83
CA LEU A 725 -5.93 47.02 -22.47
C LEU A 725 -7.09 47.92 -22.05
N ASP A 726 -7.11 49.18 -22.56
CA ASP A 726 -8.09 50.17 -22.15
C ASP A 726 -9.44 49.95 -22.83
N THR A 727 -9.42 49.80 -24.16
CA THR A 727 -10.64 49.71 -24.97
C THR A 727 -11.08 48.28 -25.26
N ASN A 728 -10.18 47.30 -25.11
CA ASN A 728 -10.38 45.89 -25.53
C ASN A 728 -10.62 45.78 -27.05
N GLN A 729 -10.17 46.76 -27.81
CA GLN A 729 -10.29 46.83 -29.28
C GLN A 729 -8.93 46.51 -29.93
N PRO A 730 -8.92 46.10 -31.19
CA PRO A 730 -7.68 45.98 -31.95
C PRO A 730 -6.92 47.33 -31.96
N THR A 731 -5.61 47.25 -31.85
CA THR A 731 -4.71 48.38 -31.83
C THR A 731 -3.43 48.08 -32.59
N ASP A 732 -2.55 49.04 -32.72
CA ASP A 732 -1.23 48.89 -33.34
C ASP A 732 -0.09 48.87 -32.29
N VAL A 733 1.15 48.70 -32.79
CA VAL A 733 2.34 48.66 -31.95
C VAL A 733 2.69 49.96 -31.25
N SER A 734 2.10 51.09 -31.68
CA SER A 734 2.32 52.43 -31.10
C SER A 734 1.54 52.62 -29.79
N SER A 735 0.55 51.79 -29.51
CA SER A 735 -0.21 51.86 -28.28
C SER A 735 0.60 51.41 -27.08
N PRO A 736 0.82 52.25 -26.06
CA PRO A 736 1.67 51.95 -24.92
C PRO A 736 1.09 50.86 -24.01
N ARG A 737 -0.21 50.56 -24.13
CA ARG A 737 -0.93 49.57 -23.34
C ARG A 737 -1.57 48.48 -24.22
N ALA A 738 -0.80 48.03 -25.23
CA ALA A 738 -1.19 46.93 -26.10
C ALA A 738 -0.61 45.59 -25.59
N TYR A 739 -1.38 44.50 -25.77
CA TYR A 739 -0.92 43.15 -25.55
C TYR A 739 -1.31 42.26 -26.73
N VAL A 740 -0.57 41.16 -26.91
CA VAL A 740 -0.88 40.16 -27.93
C VAL A 740 -1.92 39.19 -27.39
N GLU A 741 -3.07 39.13 -28.07
CA GLU A 741 -4.11 38.15 -27.77
C GLU A 741 -4.08 37.02 -28.81
N PHE A 742 -4.40 35.81 -28.37
CA PHE A 742 -4.38 34.58 -29.16
C PHE A 742 -5.80 34.08 -29.38
N PHE A 743 -6.12 33.69 -30.60
CA PHE A 743 -7.44 33.26 -31.01
C PHE A 743 -7.40 31.95 -31.78
N THR A 744 -8.38 31.08 -31.55
CA THR A 744 -8.77 30.09 -32.54
C THR A 744 -9.47 30.80 -33.72
N GLU A 745 -9.63 30.15 -34.86
CA GLU A 745 -10.38 30.71 -35.96
C GLU A 745 -11.81 31.12 -35.57
N ALA A 746 -12.52 30.22 -34.89
CA ALA A 746 -13.87 30.47 -34.41
C ALA A 746 -13.93 31.66 -33.44
N SER A 747 -12.97 31.77 -32.51
CA SER A 747 -12.95 32.85 -31.53
C SER A 747 -12.56 34.18 -32.15
N LEU A 748 -11.72 34.20 -33.21
CA LEU A 748 -11.39 35.41 -33.96
C LEU A 748 -12.60 35.90 -34.76
N ARG A 749 -13.32 35.00 -35.44
CA ARG A 749 -14.56 35.37 -36.16
C ARG A 749 -15.60 35.96 -35.22
N ARG A 750 -15.79 35.33 -34.05
CA ARG A 750 -16.71 35.85 -33.03
C ARG A 750 -16.23 37.16 -32.43
N TYR A 751 -14.96 37.35 -32.19
CA TYR A 751 -14.41 38.63 -31.74
C TYR A 751 -14.69 39.72 -32.76
N ALA A 752 -14.44 39.47 -34.06
CA ALA A 752 -14.72 40.41 -35.15
C ALA A 752 -16.21 40.83 -35.18
N SER A 753 -17.14 39.93 -34.95
CA SER A 753 -18.58 40.25 -34.89
C SER A 753 -19.00 41.12 -33.68
N LEU A 754 -18.16 41.22 -32.66
CA LEU A 754 -18.45 41.99 -31.44
C LEU A 754 -17.90 43.42 -31.45
N ILE A 755 -17.11 43.77 -32.45
CA ILE A 755 -16.46 45.08 -32.53
C ILE A 755 -16.94 45.87 -33.76
N PRO A 756 -17.08 47.20 -33.67
CA PRO A 756 -17.41 48.04 -34.82
C PRO A 756 -16.36 47.90 -35.93
N GLY A 757 -16.79 47.72 -37.18
CA GLY A 757 -15.89 47.54 -38.32
C GLY A 757 -15.06 46.25 -38.33
N GLY A 758 -15.42 45.26 -37.52
CA GLY A 758 -14.68 44.01 -37.40
C GLY A 758 -14.64 43.13 -38.64
N ASP A 759 -15.55 43.32 -39.60
CA ASP A 759 -15.53 42.65 -40.91
C ASP A 759 -14.23 42.87 -41.70
N SER A 760 -13.49 43.95 -41.40
CA SER A 760 -12.18 44.24 -41.98
C SER A 760 -11.03 43.41 -41.36
N LEU A 761 -11.26 42.70 -40.26
CA LEU A 761 -10.27 41.79 -39.65
C LEU A 761 -10.13 40.51 -40.49
N ARG A 762 -9.46 40.63 -41.64
CA ARG A 762 -9.18 39.46 -42.50
C ARG A 762 -8.32 38.46 -41.78
N LEU A 763 -8.65 37.18 -41.92
CA LEU A 763 -7.92 36.03 -41.33
C LEU A 763 -6.44 35.99 -41.75
N ASN A 764 -6.06 36.67 -42.83
CA ASN A 764 -4.79 36.52 -43.52
C ASN A 764 -3.72 37.60 -43.24
N THR A 765 -3.84 38.43 -42.23
CA THR A 765 -2.77 39.37 -41.86
C THR A 765 -1.98 38.83 -40.67
N PRO A 766 -0.83 38.15 -40.86
CA PRO A 766 0.06 37.83 -39.75
C PRO A 766 0.66 39.15 -39.25
N ILE A 767 0.45 39.51 -37.99
CA ILE A 767 1.30 40.52 -37.36
C ILE A 767 2.66 39.84 -37.14
N ALA A 768 3.71 40.39 -37.79
CA ALA A 768 5.08 39.99 -37.43
C ALA A 768 5.28 40.34 -35.96
N LEU A 769 5.32 39.30 -35.15
CA LEU A 769 5.75 39.44 -33.74
C LEU A 769 7.17 39.99 -33.78
N PRO A 770 7.55 40.96 -32.92
CA PRO A 770 8.93 41.38 -32.78
C PRO A 770 9.74 40.08 -32.52
N THR A 771 10.64 39.75 -33.43
CA THR A 771 11.64 38.73 -33.20
C THR A 771 12.30 39.07 -31.88
N ALA A 772 12.24 38.18 -30.89
CA ALA A 772 12.98 38.35 -29.64
C ALA A 772 14.43 38.61 -30.02
N SER A 773 14.87 39.85 -29.88
CA SER A 773 16.25 40.23 -30.17
C SER A 773 17.13 39.40 -29.25
N LYS A 774 17.98 38.56 -29.83
CA LYS A 774 19.17 38.07 -29.19
C LYS A 774 20.01 39.27 -28.80
N LYS A 775 19.80 39.82 -27.63
CA LYS A 775 20.70 40.67 -26.82
C LYS A 775 19.83 41.43 -25.79
N ARG A 776 19.69 40.91 -24.64
CA ARG A 776 19.82 41.69 -23.41
C ARG A 776 20.87 41.01 -22.57
N GLY A 777 22.08 41.52 -22.75
CA GLY A 777 23.14 41.39 -21.78
C GLY A 777 22.72 42.05 -20.47
N GLU A 778 23.37 41.59 -19.47
CA GLU A 778 23.46 42.12 -18.11
C GLU A 778 23.06 43.57 -17.93
N GLY A 779 22.17 43.85 -16.98
CA GLY A 779 22.00 45.17 -16.41
C GLY A 779 20.54 45.63 -16.29
N GLU A 780 20.13 45.72 -15.02
CA GLU A 780 19.12 46.63 -14.46
C GLU A 780 17.64 46.26 -14.59
N TYR A 781 17.10 46.09 -13.42
CA TYR A 781 15.79 46.08 -12.78
C TYR A 781 15.07 44.74 -12.66
#